data_e6ca854aede1adcc1213f2b635b86702
#
_entry.id   e6ca854aede1adcc1213f2b635b86702
#
_cell.length_a   1.000
_cell.length_b   1.000
_cell.length_c   1.000
_cell.angle_alpha   90.00
_cell.angle_beta   90.00
_cell.angle_gamma   90.00
#
_symmetry.space_group_name_H-M   'P 1'
#
loop_
_entity.id
_entity.type
_entity.pdbx_description
1 polymer ?
#
loop_
_entity_poly.entity_id
_entity_poly.type
_entity_poly.pdbx_seq_one_letter_code
_entity_poly.pdbx_strand_id
1 'polypeptide(L)'
;MKPLPTLSLLCASLFSCAALSADVTPDVIMKFESLKKPVLSANGSAFAVEISPDRGDSHGLVKRLGSEQSFTVAGGSKPLISRDGRFAAFAIAPSLLEQERASPKARKKLKAGLALLDTQTGKETRYDKVKEFAFNEAGTHLAIWYEAGDDADSDKKDEPEANDNNSKVKAKESDKKPKVDKYDKGRTIEVVNLKAGSSEKLAHVTAYYFDKAGRSLVVAQNDIASNLHRVQRMNLASGELQVIAGYVDQQIGAVSASEDGKYVAFTYGKASDAPWGREYHLALHQAGSDKLHRVANSDEWTLNRYSELTFSEDSKRLFFGRVPEVSQQLELPKVAKADDLYDPEVITGQRELRVWHGDDPRIKPNEVKQYKKELKRTYLAVLHLGSKQVVQLADQAVPDVELGQQQRFMLASTDVPYLKMITWAGFYRDYYLVDLNTGRKHAFLVQQPVSQTPSLSPNERFVAYYQQGNIFLYQIAQDSRVKLTKDFKTPFADEDHDYPSVAPGYGLGPWVEDGSAFLAYDKYDIWQFNTDSRDAFRITAAKGRKAQIQYRVTGLLDKADKPDLLKPDQSLLLHGYNERTKGDGFYSAKVGVSGVKPLMEGDYKLKLLARAEQGEQVLFSKERFDLYPDLYASELQSPEQATRQTRIDDQKRQLDWGKAELVHWTNGDGKPLDGVLIKPSNYVAGKRYPVLVYFYRFMSDRLHVFPDMKLNHRPNFAWYADNGYAIFLPDIRFEVGYPGASSVQALTSGVQKLIDMGIADANAVGIQGHSWGGYQTAFAVTQTSIFKAAVSGAPVSNMTSAYSGIRHGTGLARQFQYETGQSRIGESLFKSPQKYIENSPVFYVERIKTPMMIMFGDKDDAVPWEQGVELYLAMRRAGKDVVFLQYQDEPHHLKKYPNKLDYSLRMMQYFDHYLKGKPAPEWLTRGEAYQEFKKAG
;
A
#
# COMPACT_ATOMS: atom_id res chain seq x y z
N MET A 1 -61.53 -66.92 -22.58
CA MET A 1 -61.36 -65.64 -23.27
C MET A 1 -60.66 -64.70 -22.31
N LYS A 2 -59.42 -64.42 -22.60
CA LYS A 2 -58.56 -63.57 -21.78
C LYS A 2 -58.79 -62.11 -22.11
N PRO A 3 -58.79 -61.16 -21.14
CA PRO A 3 -58.78 -59.67 -21.42
C PRO A 3 -57.34 -59.19 -21.60
N LEU A 4 -57.15 -58.22 -22.54
CA LEU A 4 -55.94 -57.46 -22.81
C LEU A 4 -55.65 -56.47 -21.68
N PRO A 5 -54.36 -56.11 -21.47
CA PRO A 5 -54.02 -55.05 -20.52
C PRO A 5 -54.04 -53.65 -21.12
N THR A 6 -54.61 -52.72 -20.36
CA THR A 6 -54.63 -51.29 -20.61
C THR A 6 -53.26 -50.64 -20.42
N LEU A 7 -52.79 -49.98 -21.45
CA LEU A 7 -51.53 -49.16 -21.45
C LEU A 7 -51.79 -47.80 -20.76
N SER A 8 -51.21 -47.55 -19.56
CA SER A 8 -51.26 -46.26 -18.89
C SER A 8 -50.08 -45.43 -19.40
N LEU A 9 -50.38 -44.35 -20.13
CA LEU A 9 -49.42 -43.31 -20.50
C LEU A 9 -49.07 -42.47 -19.23
N LEU A 10 -47.84 -42.64 -18.74
CA LEU A 10 -47.27 -41.73 -17.74
C LEU A 10 -46.72 -40.49 -18.48
N CYS A 11 -47.43 -39.36 -18.42
CA CYS A 11 -46.88 -38.04 -18.75
C CYS A 11 -45.88 -37.64 -17.64
N ALA A 12 -44.61 -37.79 -17.89
CA ALA A 12 -43.56 -37.17 -17.09
C ALA A 12 -43.49 -35.67 -17.44
N SER A 13 -44.13 -34.85 -16.64
CA SER A 13 -43.92 -33.40 -16.69
C SER A 13 -42.53 -33.09 -16.15
N LEU A 14 -41.59 -32.79 -17.03
CA LEU A 14 -40.33 -32.17 -16.74
C LEU A 14 -40.61 -30.73 -16.24
N PHE A 15 -40.75 -30.57 -14.93
CA PHE A 15 -40.58 -29.28 -14.31
C PHE A 15 -39.07 -28.95 -14.36
N SER A 16 -38.67 -28.19 -15.37
CA SER A 16 -37.40 -27.45 -15.28
C SER A 16 -37.55 -26.42 -14.16
N CYS A 17 -37.04 -26.70 -12.97
CA CYS A 17 -36.76 -25.67 -12.00
C CYS A 17 -35.74 -24.75 -12.63
N ALA A 18 -36.23 -23.66 -13.29
CA ALA A 18 -35.40 -22.49 -13.47
C ALA A 18 -35.02 -22.03 -12.06
N ALA A 19 -33.78 -22.24 -11.67
CA ALA A 19 -33.25 -21.62 -10.46
C ALA A 19 -33.46 -20.10 -10.62
N LEU A 20 -34.38 -19.50 -9.82
CA LEU A 20 -34.51 -18.05 -9.75
C LEU A 20 -33.15 -17.51 -9.31
N SER A 21 -32.58 -16.65 -10.13
CA SER A 21 -31.37 -15.92 -9.74
C SER A 21 -31.69 -15.04 -8.53
N ALA A 22 -30.72 -14.89 -7.62
CA ALA A 22 -30.87 -14.07 -6.43
C ALA A 22 -30.39 -12.64 -6.69
N ASP A 23 -31.08 -11.68 -6.08
CA ASP A 23 -30.71 -10.26 -6.17
C ASP A 23 -29.36 -10.02 -5.46
N VAL A 24 -28.58 -9.07 -5.99
CA VAL A 24 -27.38 -8.53 -5.33
C VAL A 24 -27.81 -7.56 -4.23
N THR A 25 -27.85 -8.04 -2.99
CA THR A 25 -28.24 -7.27 -1.80
C THR A 25 -27.02 -6.90 -0.97
N PRO A 26 -27.14 -5.96 -0.01
CA PRO A 26 -26.08 -5.69 0.96
C PRO A 26 -25.62 -6.96 1.72
N ASP A 27 -26.53 -7.87 2.07
CA ASP A 27 -26.21 -9.14 2.71
C ASP A 27 -25.34 -10.04 1.82
N VAL A 28 -25.69 -10.14 0.53
CA VAL A 28 -24.85 -10.87 -0.45
C VAL A 28 -23.48 -10.24 -0.57
N ILE A 29 -23.39 -8.90 -0.65
CA ILE A 29 -22.09 -8.18 -0.73
C ILE A 29 -21.24 -8.45 0.51
N MET A 30 -21.84 -8.37 1.71
CA MET A 30 -21.14 -8.64 2.97
C MET A 30 -20.53 -10.04 3.03
N LYS A 31 -21.22 -11.03 2.47
CA LYS A 31 -20.80 -12.44 2.49
C LYS A 31 -19.96 -12.86 1.30
N PHE A 32 -19.86 -12.02 0.26
CA PHE A 32 -19.11 -12.35 -0.96
C PHE A 32 -17.62 -12.52 -0.65
N GLU A 33 -17.11 -13.71 -0.87
CA GLU A 33 -15.73 -14.07 -0.61
C GLU A 33 -14.79 -13.56 -1.69
N SER A 34 -13.60 -13.15 -1.28
CA SER A 34 -12.56 -12.60 -2.15
C SER A 34 -11.19 -13.19 -1.81
N LEU A 35 -10.37 -13.40 -2.85
CA LEU A 35 -9.00 -13.87 -2.71
C LEU A 35 -8.08 -12.73 -2.25
N LYS A 36 -7.18 -13.04 -1.30
CA LYS A 36 -6.18 -12.10 -0.80
C LYS A 36 -4.82 -12.77 -0.64
N LYS A 37 -3.76 -12.06 -1.02
CA LYS A 37 -2.37 -12.42 -0.75
C LYS A 37 -2.01 -13.87 -1.14
N PRO A 38 -2.18 -14.29 -2.38
CA PRO A 38 -1.69 -15.58 -2.82
C PRO A 38 -0.16 -15.61 -2.72
N VAL A 39 0.38 -16.73 -2.23
CA VAL A 39 1.81 -17.03 -2.15
C VAL A 39 2.09 -18.34 -2.85
N LEU A 40 3.21 -18.41 -3.57
CA LEU A 40 3.68 -19.60 -4.28
C LEU A 40 4.97 -20.08 -3.63
N SER A 41 5.14 -21.40 -3.48
CA SER A 41 6.40 -21.97 -2.99
C SER A 41 7.56 -21.65 -3.95
N ALA A 42 8.79 -21.56 -3.41
CA ALA A 42 9.96 -21.24 -4.23
C ALA A 42 10.19 -22.22 -5.38
N ASN A 43 9.85 -23.50 -5.16
CA ASN A 43 9.94 -24.55 -6.20
C ASN A 43 8.69 -24.64 -7.10
N GLY A 44 7.69 -23.77 -6.89
CA GLY A 44 6.46 -23.76 -7.69
C GLY A 44 5.50 -24.93 -7.47
N SER A 45 5.69 -25.79 -6.46
CA SER A 45 4.90 -27.02 -6.30
C SER A 45 3.56 -26.81 -5.60
N ALA A 46 3.37 -25.72 -4.84
CA ALA A 46 2.17 -25.46 -4.07
C ALA A 46 1.94 -23.97 -3.86
N PHE A 47 0.69 -23.58 -3.66
CA PHE A 47 0.34 -22.21 -3.28
C PHE A 47 -0.57 -22.20 -2.06
N ALA A 48 -0.60 -21.06 -1.39
CA ALA A 48 -1.54 -20.75 -0.32
C ALA A 48 -2.16 -19.37 -0.54
N VAL A 49 -3.42 -19.20 -0.15
CA VAL A 49 -4.17 -17.94 -0.32
C VAL A 49 -5.15 -17.75 0.82
N GLU A 50 -5.35 -16.49 1.21
CA GLU A 50 -6.43 -16.09 2.13
C GLU A 50 -7.71 -15.86 1.31
N ILE A 51 -8.82 -16.40 1.77
CA ILE A 51 -10.16 -16.14 1.27
C ILE A 51 -10.96 -15.48 2.39
N SER A 52 -11.59 -14.34 2.10
CA SER A 52 -12.37 -13.63 3.11
C SER A 52 -13.52 -12.84 2.50
N PRO A 53 -14.68 -12.80 3.18
CA PRO A 53 -15.80 -11.92 2.81
C PRO A 53 -15.48 -10.45 3.13
N ASP A 54 -16.35 -9.53 2.69
CA ASP A 54 -16.29 -8.13 3.10
C ASP A 54 -16.54 -8.00 4.60
N ARG A 55 -17.44 -8.84 5.17
CA ARG A 55 -17.72 -8.94 6.61
C ARG A 55 -17.88 -10.40 7.04
N GLY A 56 -16.96 -10.90 7.81
CA GLY A 56 -16.95 -12.28 8.31
C GLY A 56 -15.54 -12.77 8.60
N ASP A 57 -15.44 -14.04 8.94
CA ASP A 57 -14.16 -14.68 9.21
C ASP A 57 -13.49 -15.12 7.90
N SER A 58 -12.18 -15.04 7.85
CA SER A 58 -11.38 -15.55 6.75
C SER A 58 -11.14 -17.06 6.88
N HIS A 59 -10.74 -17.68 5.78
CA HIS A 59 -10.13 -18.99 5.80
C HIS A 59 -8.95 -19.05 4.83
N GLY A 60 -7.98 -19.90 5.13
CA GLY A 60 -6.85 -20.18 4.24
C GLY A 60 -7.20 -21.31 3.29
N LEU A 61 -6.81 -21.23 2.03
CA LEU A 61 -6.83 -22.31 1.06
C LEU A 61 -5.39 -22.67 0.68
N VAL A 62 -5.07 -23.96 0.68
CA VAL A 62 -3.79 -24.51 0.24
C VAL A 62 -4.04 -25.56 -0.81
N LYS A 63 -3.30 -25.50 -1.93
CA LYS A 63 -3.37 -26.48 -2.99
C LYS A 63 -1.98 -26.77 -3.57
N ARG A 64 -1.69 -28.03 -3.85
CA ARG A 64 -0.52 -28.43 -4.64
C ARG A 64 -0.85 -28.31 -6.12
N LEU A 65 0.05 -27.71 -6.90
CA LEU A 65 -0.13 -27.62 -8.35
C LEU A 65 -0.05 -29.02 -8.96
N GLY A 66 -0.92 -29.29 -9.93
CA GLY A 66 -1.06 -30.60 -10.53
C GLY A 66 -1.88 -31.61 -9.70
N SER A 67 -2.45 -31.21 -8.57
CA SER A 67 -3.34 -32.05 -7.74
C SER A 67 -4.73 -31.41 -7.65
N GLU A 68 -5.76 -32.21 -7.59
CA GLU A 68 -7.12 -31.78 -7.29
C GLU A 68 -7.37 -31.61 -5.78
N GLN A 69 -6.48 -32.14 -4.93
CA GLN A 69 -6.61 -32.06 -3.49
C GLN A 69 -6.28 -30.65 -2.99
N SER A 70 -7.18 -30.11 -2.17
CA SER A 70 -7.02 -28.82 -1.50
C SER A 70 -7.34 -28.96 -0.02
N PHE A 71 -6.77 -28.07 0.79
CA PHE A 71 -7.01 -28.02 2.24
C PHE A 71 -7.46 -26.61 2.63
N THR A 72 -8.40 -26.56 3.56
CA THR A 72 -8.94 -25.31 4.09
C THR A 72 -8.56 -25.16 5.56
N VAL A 73 -8.04 -23.97 5.94
CA VAL A 73 -7.67 -23.62 7.32
C VAL A 73 -8.65 -22.57 7.84
N ALA A 74 -9.55 -22.97 8.74
CA ALA A 74 -10.55 -22.07 9.30
C ALA A 74 -9.90 -20.91 10.10
N GLY A 75 -10.33 -19.68 9.87
CA GLY A 75 -9.75 -18.46 10.45
C GLY A 75 -8.39 -18.08 9.87
N GLY A 76 -7.89 -18.81 8.87
CA GLY A 76 -6.56 -18.60 8.26
C GLY A 76 -6.46 -17.29 7.48
N SER A 77 -5.42 -16.51 7.77
CA SER A 77 -5.09 -15.27 7.09
C SER A 77 -3.56 -15.14 6.96
N LYS A 78 -3.10 -14.20 6.12
CA LYS A 78 -1.67 -13.91 5.93
C LYS A 78 -0.84 -15.19 5.68
N PRO A 79 -1.10 -15.92 4.61
CA PRO A 79 -0.41 -17.17 4.31
C PRO A 79 1.08 -16.99 4.13
N LEU A 80 1.86 -17.95 4.63
CA LEU A 80 3.25 -18.22 4.25
C LEU A 80 3.35 -19.66 3.79
N ILE A 81 4.32 -19.98 2.93
CA ILE A 81 4.57 -21.33 2.45
C ILE A 81 6.06 -21.65 2.49
N SER A 82 6.44 -22.86 2.89
CA SER A 82 7.83 -23.30 2.85
C SER A 82 8.37 -23.37 1.43
N ARG A 83 9.69 -23.21 1.26
CA ARG A 83 10.30 -23.17 -0.09
C ARG A 83 10.00 -24.39 -0.95
N ASP A 84 9.93 -25.56 -0.31
CA ASP A 84 9.59 -26.85 -0.96
C ASP A 84 8.08 -27.07 -1.14
N GLY A 85 7.25 -26.14 -0.66
CA GLY A 85 5.79 -26.22 -0.74
C GLY A 85 5.14 -27.26 0.17
N ARG A 86 5.91 -27.89 1.08
CA ARG A 86 5.38 -28.93 1.96
C ARG A 86 4.56 -28.40 3.12
N PHE A 87 4.91 -27.25 3.65
CA PHE A 87 4.22 -26.65 4.80
C PHE A 87 3.66 -25.28 4.45
N ALA A 88 2.42 -25.03 4.88
CA ALA A 88 1.79 -23.72 4.84
C ALA A 88 1.46 -23.25 6.26
N ALA A 89 1.69 -21.98 6.54
CA ALA A 89 1.45 -21.35 7.84
C ALA A 89 0.49 -20.17 7.68
N PHE A 90 -0.49 -20.06 8.57
CA PHE A 90 -1.50 -19.01 8.57
C PHE A 90 -1.61 -18.36 9.93
N ALA A 91 -1.68 -17.03 9.96
CA ALA A 91 -2.14 -16.34 11.16
C ALA A 91 -3.63 -16.63 11.37
N ILE A 92 -4.01 -16.97 12.59
CA ILE A 92 -5.39 -17.22 12.98
C ILE A 92 -5.86 -16.02 13.81
N ALA A 93 -6.76 -15.21 13.25
CA ALA A 93 -7.37 -14.11 13.97
C ALA A 93 -8.51 -14.62 14.87
N PRO A 94 -8.81 -13.93 16.00
CA PRO A 94 -10.06 -14.14 16.73
C PRO A 94 -11.26 -13.94 15.80
N SER A 95 -12.30 -14.76 15.94
CA SER A 95 -13.49 -14.65 15.08
C SER A 95 -14.16 -13.27 15.18
N LEU A 96 -14.81 -12.85 14.12
CA LEU A 96 -15.55 -11.59 14.12
C LEU A 96 -16.61 -11.57 15.22
N LEU A 97 -17.28 -12.71 15.45
CA LEU A 97 -18.28 -12.85 16.50
C LEU A 97 -17.70 -12.60 17.90
N GLU A 98 -16.52 -13.17 18.20
CA GLU A 98 -15.81 -12.93 19.47
C GLU A 98 -15.41 -11.45 19.61
N GLN A 99 -14.89 -10.85 18.52
CA GLN A 99 -14.50 -9.44 18.51
C GLN A 99 -15.69 -8.49 18.74
N GLU A 100 -16.84 -8.75 18.10
CA GLU A 100 -18.04 -7.91 18.22
C GLU A 100 -18.72 -8.05 19.59
N ARG A 101 -18.66 -9.22 20.22
CA ARG A 101 -19.20 -9.47 21.58
C ARG A 101 -18.29 -8.95 22.68
N ALA A 102 -17.01 -8.80 22.42
CA ALA A 102 -16.05 -8.35 23.41
C ALA A 102 -16.15 -6.84 23.67
N SER A 103 -16.16 -6.47 24.97
CA SER A 103 -15.99 -5.05 25.33
C SER A 103 -14.67 -4.48 24.79
N PRO A 104 -14.50 -3.17 24.65
CA PRO A 104 -13.25 -2.56 24.16
C PRO A 104 -12.01 -3.00 24.95
N LYS A 105 -12.13 -3.21 26.26
CA LYS A 105 -11.06 -3.71 27.13
C LYS A 105 -10.77 -5.20 26.88
N ALA A 106 -11.82 -6.02 26.74
CA ALA A 106 -11.68 -7.45 26.43
C ALA A 106 -11.14 -7.69 25.02
N ARG A 107 -11.56 -6.88 24.03
CA ARG A 107 -11.08 -6.97 22.63
C ARG A 107 -9.57 -6.79 22.52
N LYS A 108 -8.96 -5.91 23.34
CA LYS A 108 -7.50 -5.74 23.40
C LYS A 108 -6.76 -6.97 23.93
N LYS A 109 -7.45 -7.86 24.64
CA LYS A 109 -6.86 -9.10 25.18
C LYS A 109 -6.98 -10.28 24.23
N LEU A 110 -7.80 -10.19 23.18
CA LEU A 110 -7.88 -11.21 22.14
C LEU A 110 -6.55 -11.27 21.39
N LYS A 111 -5.95 -12.45 21.31
CA LYS A 111 -4.64 -12.68 20.68
C LYS A 111 -4.79 -13.56 19.46
N ALA A 112 -3.96 -13.30 18.45
CA ALA A 112 -3.87 -14.15 17.28
C ALA A 112 -3.20 -15.49 17.64
N GLY A 113 -3.48 -16.50 16.83
CA GLY A 113 -2.80 -17.80 16.82
C GLY A 113 -2.09 -18.04 15.51
N LEU A 114 -1.65 -19.27 15.34
CA LEU A 114 -1.01 -19.79 14.13
C LEU A 114 -1.58 -21.18 13.83
N ALA A 115 -1.86 -21.47 12.57
CA ALA A 115 -2.05 -22.82 12.05
C ALA A 115 -0.90 -23.18 11.11
N LEU A 116 -0.29 -24.32 11.35
CA LEU A 116 0.70 -24.95 10.48
C LEU A 116 0.09 -26.18 9.84
N LEU A 117 0.06 -26.23 8.50
CA LEU A 117 -0.51 -27.31 7.70
C LEU A 117 0.57 -28.03 6.90
N ASP A 118 0.64 -29.35 6.99
CA ASP A 118 1.39 -30.20 6.06
C ASP A 118 0.56 -30.40 4.78
N THR A 119 1.02 -29.87 3.66
CA THR A 119 0.30 -29.86 2.39
C THR A 119 0.22 -31.24 1.71
N GLN A 120 0.96 -32.24 2.19
CA GLN A 120 0.89 -33.62 1.70
C GLN A 120 -0.12 -34.45 2.45
N THR A 121 -0.19 -34.27 3.77
CA THR A 121 -1.01 -35.12 4.64
C THR A 121 -2.33 -34.45 5.05
N GLY A 122 -2.41 -33.11 4.98
CA GLY A 122 -3.50 -32.32 5.50
C GLY A 122 -3.47 -32.16 7.01
N LYS A 123 -2.42 -32.64 7.70
CA LYS A 123 -2.30 -32.49 9.14
C LYS A 123 -2.13 -31.03 9.52
N GLU A 124 -3.05 -30.54 10.33
CA GLU A 124 -3.02 -29.18 10.89
C GLU A 124 -2.57 -29.20 12.35
N THR A 125 -1.67 -28.28 12.72
CA THR A 125 -1.24 -28.02 14.10
C THR A 125 -1.48 -26.56 14.43
N ARG A 126 -2.14 -26.29 15.57
CA ARG A 126 -2.45 -24.92 16.02
C ARG A 126 -1.61 -24.49 17.21
N TYR A 127 -1.24 -23.20 17.23
CA TYR A 127 -0.51 -22.53 18.29
C TYR A 127 -1.27 -21.27 18.69
N ASP A 128 -1.44 -21.05 20.00
CA ASP A 128 -2.15 -19.90 20.54
C ASP A 128 -1.21 -18.76 20.90
N LYS A 129 -1.75 -17.53 20.99
CA LYS A 129 -1.02 -16.34 21.44
C LYS A 129 0.28 -16.08 20.66
N VAL A 130 0.24 -16.28 19.34
CA VAL A 130 1.38 -16.05 18.45
C VAL A 130 1.40 -14.59 17.99
N LYS A 131 2.54 -13.93 18.16
CA LYS A 131 2.78 -12.57 17.67
C LYS A 131 3.29 -12.57 16.24
N GLU A 132 4.26 -13.44 15.96
CA GLU A 132 4.98 -13.50 14.68
C GLU A 132 5.50 -14.90 14.43
N PHE A 133 5.65 -15.27 13.18
CA PHE A 133 6.23 -16.53 12.77
C PHE A 133 6.94 -16.39 11.42
N ALA A 134 7.99 -17.17 11.20
CA ALA A 134 8.75 -17.18 9.96
C ALA A 134 9.37 -18.55 9.70
N PHE A 135 9.33 -18.99 8.43
CA PHE A 135 10.16 -20.11 7.99
C PHE A 135 11.63 -19.65 7.88
N ASN A 136 12.56 -20.57 8.14
CA ASN A 136 13.94 -20.33 7.73
C ASN A 136 14.05 -20.41 6.19
N GLU A 137 15.11 -19.85 5.63
CA GLU A 137 15.31 -19.79 4.18
C GLU A 137 15.37 -21.18 3.51
N ALA A 138 15.83 -22.19 4.20
CA ALA A 138 15.83 -23.58 3.72
C ALA A 138 14.43 -24.25 3.75
N GLY A 139 13.45 -23.66 4.42
CA GLY A 139 12.10 -24.22 4.59
C GLY A 139 12.03 -25.46 5.51
N THR A 140 13.04 -25.67 6.34
CA THR A 140 13.16 -26.86 7.21
C THR A 140 12.69 -26.59 8.64
N HIS A 141 12.66 -25.33 9.05
CA HIS A 141 12.27 -24.92 10.40
C HIS A 141 11.31 -23.74 10.36
N LEU A 142 10.45 -23.68 11.39
CA LEU A 142 9.53 -22.57 11.63
C LEU A 142 9.86 -21.98 13.01
N ALA A 143 10.16 -20.67 13.04
CA ALA A 143 10.22 -19.91 14.28
C ALA A 143 8.86 -19.35 14.62
N ILE A 144 8.41 -19.54 15.86
CA ILE A 144 7.13 -19.05 16.39
C ILE A 144 7.44 -18.13 17.56
N TRP A 145 7.19 -16.84 17.41
CA TRP A 145 7.42 -15.86 18.48
C TRP A 145 6.09 -15.53 19.17
N TYR A 146 6.00 -15.88 20.44
CA TYR A 146 4.76 -15.76 21.21
C TYR A 146 4.52 -14.34 21.70
N GLU A 147 3.26 -14.02 22.02
CA GLU A 147 2.92 -12.81 22.76
C GLU A 147 3.53 -12.84 24.16
N ALA A 148 3.75 -11.67 24.77
CA ALA A 148 4.21 -11.62 26.16
C ALA A 148 3.17 -12.28 27.08
N GLY A 149 3.61 -13.12 28.02
CA GLY A 149 2.73 -13.75 29.01
C GLY A 149 2.03 -12.70 29.88
N ASP A 150 0.84 -13.05 30.38
CA ASP A 150 0.04 -12.19 31.27
C ASP A 150 0.74 -11.95 32.63
N ASP A 151 1.79 -12.70 32.96
CA ASP A 151 2.56 -12.58 34.21
C ASP A 151 3.35 -11.26 34.35
N ALA A 152 3.42 -10.45 33.30
CA ALA A 152 4.08 -9.16 33.32
C ALA A 152 3.18 -7.99 33.81
N ASP A 153 1.89 -8.21 34.03
CA ASP A 153 0.92 -7.21 34.50
C ASP A 153 0.41 -7.48 35.96
N SER A 154 1.00 -8.47 36.66
CA SER A 154 0.56 -8.84 38.04
C SER A 154 0.92 -7.84 39.14
N ASP A 155 1.62 -6.74 38.83
CA ASP A 155 1.94 -5.69 39.83
C ASP A 155 0.89 -4.55 39.89
N LYS A 156 -0.25 -4.70 39.26
CA LYS A 156 -1.44 -3.86 39.56
C LYS A 156 -2.46 -4.67 40.29
N LYS A 157 -2.32 -4.76 41.64
CA LYS A 157 -3.44 -5.08 42.50
C LYS A 157 -4.52 -4.03 42.31
N ASP A 158 -5.72 -4.48 41.90
CA ASP A 158 -6.96 -3.72 41.94
C ASP A 158 -7.23 -3.34 43.39
N GLU A 159 -6.96 -2.11 43.78
CA GLU A 159 -7.59 -1.52 44.97
C GLU A 159 -8.99 -1.06 44.53
N PRO A 160 -10.03 -1.38 45.29
CA PRO A 160 -11.38 -0.92 44.97
C PRO A 160 -11.46 0.60 45.12
N GLU A 161 -12.08 1.26 44.13
CA GLU A 161 -12.44 2.67 44.19
C GLU A 161 -13.34 2.93 45.37
N ALA A 162 -12.82 3.44 46.47
CA ALA A 162 -13.56 4.11 47.50
C ALA A 162 -13.65 5.58 47.21
N ASN A 163 -14.83 6.06 46.92
CA ASN A 163 -15.20 7.46 46.96
C ASN A 163 -14.86 8.01 48.33
N ASP A 164 -13.90 8.90 48.43
CA ASP A 164 -13.90 9.89 49.53
C ASP A 164 -13.12 11.14 49.17
N ASN A 165 -13.82 12.23 49.19
CA ASN A 165 -13.29 13.59 49.20
C ASN A 165 -12.59 13.82 50.51
N ASN A 166 -11.27 13.85 50.58
CA ASN A 166 -10.57 14.82 51.44
C ASN A 166 -9.07 14.89 51.18
N SER A 167 -8.58 16.12 51.08
CA SER A 167 -7.21 16.57 50.93
C SER A 167 -6.29 16.03 52.03
N LYS A 168 -5.22 15.28 51.66
CA LYS A 168 -3.92 15.30 52.37
C LYS A 168 -2.79 14.95 51.43
N VAL A 169 -1.98 15.98 51.12
CA VAL A 169 -0.69 15.84 50.46
C VAL A 169 0.24 15.06 51.38
N LYS A 170 0.59 13.85 50.99
CA LYS A 170 1.76 13.12 51.51
C LYS A 170 2.78 12.98 50.40
N ALA A 171 3.87 13.72 50.54
CA ALA A 171 5.07 13.48 49.75
C ALA A 171 5.55 12.05 50.00
N LYS A 172 5.51 11.20 48.98
CA LYS A 172 6.29 9.97 48.91
C LYS A 172 7.39 10.20 47.90
N GLU A 173 8.60 10.39 48.37
CA GLU A 173 9.82 10.04 47.68
C GLU A 173 9.69 8.60 47.21
N SER A 174 9.43 8.39 45.94
CA SER A 174 9.52 7.07 45.35
C SER A 174 10.74 7.05 44.43
N ASP A 175 11.75 6.30 44.82
CA ASP A 175 12.74 5.75 43.89
C ASP A 175 12.00 5.09 42.74
N LYS A 176 11.71 5.82 41.71
CA LYS A 176 11.17 5.28 40.46
C LYS A 176 12.32 4.58 39.76
N LYS A 177 12.42 3.25 39.93
CA LYS A 177 13.16 2.41 38.99
C LYS A 177 12.80 2.85 37.57
N PRO A 178 13.77 3.02 36.66
CA PRO A 178 13.47 3.40 35.28
C PRO A 178 12.43 2.43 34.71
N LYS A 179 11.37 2.99 34.11
CA LYS A 179 10.33 2.16 33.46
C LYS A 179 11.02 1.37 32.37
N VAL A 180 11.11 0.05 32.53
CA VAL A 180 11.57 -0.87 31.51
C VAL A 180 10.72 -0.64 30.25
N ASP A 181 11.35 -0.25 29.14
CA ASP A 181 10.67 -0.03 27.89
C ASP A 181 10.00 -1.35 27.47
N LYS A 182 8.76 -1.26 26.91
CA LYS A 182 8.04 -2.43 26.41
C LYS A 182 8.84 -3.27 25.40
N TYR A 183 9.80 -2.66 24.72
CA TYR A 183 10.69 -3.33 23.76
C TYR A 183 11.79 -4.17 24.40
N ASP A 184 12.10 -3.97 25.67
CA ASP A 184 13.15 -4.70 26.40
C ASP A 184 12.63 -6.00 27.04
N LYS A 185 11.32 -6.24 27.02
CA LYS A 185 10.74 -7.47 27.53
C LYS A 185 10.88 -8.59 26.50
N GLY A 186 11.78 -9.52 26.78
CA GLY A 186 11.94 -10.74 25.98
C GLY A 186 10.70 -11.61 25.98
N ARG A 187 10.51 -12.38 24.93
CA ARG A 187 9.39 -13.30 24.71
C ARG A 187 9.89 -14.71 24.47
N THR A 188 9.03 -15.69 24.59
CA THR A 188 9.37 -17.05 24.18
C THR A 188 9.36 -17.16 22.66
N ILE A 189 10.41 -17.76 22.09
CA ILE A 189 10.42 -18.26 20.71
C ILE A 189 10.44 -19.79 20.75
N GLU A 190 9.65 -20.42 19.91
CA GLU A 190 9.66 -21.86 19.68
C GLU A 190 10.19 -22.12 18.26
N VAL A 191 11.18 -22.97 18.13
CA VAL A 191 11.79 -23.35 16.85
C VAL A 191 11.37 -24.78 16.54
N VAL A 192 10.50 -24.93 15.55
CA VAL A 192 9.94 -26.21 15.17
C VAL A 192 10.73 -26.78 14.00
N ASN A 193 11.28 -27.99 14.15
CA ASN A 193 11.83 -28.78 13.05
C ASN A 193 10.67 -29.43 12.29
N LEU A 194 10.41 -28.96 11.09
CA LEU A 194 9.25 -29.35 10.30
C LEU A 194 9.28 -30.82 9.86
N LYS A 195 10.47 -31.38 9.66
CA LYS A 195 10.64 -32.78 9.23
C LYS A 195 10.53 -33.75 10.41
N ALA A 196 11.16 -33.42 11.54
CA ALA A 196 11.16 -34.27 12.74
C ALA A 196 9.90 -34.10 13.59
N GLY A 197 9.22 -32.96 13.47
CA GLY A 197 8.10 -32.59 14.34
C GLY A 197 8.50 -32.27 15.77
N SER A 198 9.80 -32.13 16.05
CA SER A 198 10.32 -31.71 17.36
C SER A 198 10.43 -30.18 17.44
N SER A 199 10.43 -29.64 18.64
CA SER A 199 10.60 -28.19 18.85
C SER A 199 11.47 -27.89 20.06
N GLU A 200 12.13 -26.74 20.03
CA GLU A 200 12.90 -26.16 21.11
C GLU A 200 12.35 -24.79 21.48
N LYS A 201 12.23 -24.51 22.79
CA LYS A 201 11.73 -23.22 23.30
C LYS A 201 12.83 -22.44 23.99
N LEU A 202 13.03 -21.18 23.59
CA LEU A 202 13.95 -20.26 24.21
C LEU A 202 13.18 -19.09 24.81
N ALA A 203 13.36 -18.84 26.10
CA ALA A 203 12.72 -17.74 26.82
C ALA A 203 13.51 -16.43 26.67
N HIS A 204 12.88 -15.32 27.00
CA HIS A 204 13.48 -13.97 27.06
C HIS A 204 14.13 -13.49 25.75
N VAL A 205 13.68 -13.96 24.61
CA VAL A 205 14.20 -13.57 23.29
C VAL A 205 13.63 -12.20 22.89
N THR A 206 14.52 -11.25 22.59
CA THR A 206 14.17 -9.89 22.14
C THR A 206 14.40 -9.68 20.65
N ALA A 207 15.29 -10.46 20.04
CA ALA A 207 15.54 -10.50 18.60
C ALA A 207 16.05 -11.86 18.18
N TYR A 208 15.80 -12.24 16.93
CA TYR A 208 16.34 -13.46 16.33
C TYR A 208 16.62 -13.24 14.85
N TYR A 209 17.52 -14.08 14.31
CA TYR A 209 17.89 -14.05 12.89
C TYR A 209 18.26 -15.46 12.40
N PHE A 210 17.53 -15.97 11.39
CA PHE A 210 17.96 -17.16 10.66
C PHE A 210 19.09 -16.80 9.70
N ASP A 211 20.16 -17.58 9.66
CA ASP A 211 21.13 -17.41 8.61
C ASP A 211 20.53 -17.78 7.23
N LYS A 212 20.96 -17.11 6.18
CA LYS A 212 20.42 -17.35 4.83
C LYS A 212 20.73 -18.76 4.30
N ALA A 213 21.74 -19.42 4.82
CA ALA A 213 22.03 -20.81 4.49
C ALA A 213 21.06 -21.79 5.17
N GLY A 214 20.22 -21.31 6.09
CA GLY A 214 19.24 -22.11 6.81
C GLY A 214 19.82 -23.13 7.77
N ARG A 215 21.07 -22.92 8.22
CA ARG A 215 21.81 -23.87 9.08
C ARG A 215 21.76 -23.49 10.55
N SER A 216 21.57 -22.20 10.85
CA SER A 216 21.57 -21.74 12.24
C SER A 216 20.56 -20.63 12.49
N LEU A 217 20.17 -20.50 13.76
CA LEU A 217 19.39 -19.41 14.31
C LEU A 217 20.24 -18.67 15.33
N VAL A 218 20.41 -17.36 15.16
CA VAL A 218 21.03 -16.48 16.16
C VAL A 218 19.93 -15.81 16.96
N VAL A 219 20.05 -15.82 18.29
CA VAL A 219 19.06 -15.20 19.18
C VAL A 219 19.72 -14.25 20.17
N ALA A 220 19.05 -13.13 20.42
CA ALA A 220 19.33 -12.22 21.53
C ALA A 220 18.39 -12.56 22.69
N GLN A 221 18.95 -12.97 23.81
CA GLN A 221 18.20 -13.22 25.04
C GLN A 221 18.51 -12.15 26.08
N ASN A 222 17.46 -11.56 26.67
CA ASN A 222 17.58 -10.55 27.70
C ASN A 222 16.71 -10.94 28.89
N ASP A 223 17.29 -11.66 29.85
CA ASP A 223 16.62 -11.95 31.10
C ASP A 223 16.83 -10.79 32.09
N ILE A 224 15.82 -9.96 32.23
CA ILE A 224 15.86 -8.77 33.08
C ILE A 224 15.85 -9.17 34.57
N ALA A 225 15.19 -10.28 34.91
CA ALA A 225 15.04 -10.72 36.30
C ALA A 225 16.39 -11.21 36.88
N SER A 226 17.17 -11.98 36.12
CA SER A 226 18.48 -12.43 36.48
C SER A 226 19.60 -11.46 36.10
N ASN A 227 19.28 -10.39 35.34
CA ASN A 227 20.24 -9.46 34.79
C ASN A 227 21.33 -10.13 33.92
N LEU A 228 20.96 -11.20 33.22
CA LEU A 228 21.82 -11.98 32.37
C LEU A 228 21.38 -11.89 30.91
N HIS A 229 22.26 -11.41 30.06
CA HIS A 229 22.00 -11.15 28.66
C HIS A 229 22.96 -11.94 27.77
N ARG A 230 22.44 -12.65 26.76
CA ARG A 230 23.24 -13.56 25.93
C ARG A 230 22.91 -13.41 24.45
N VAL A 231 23.96 -13.61 23.64
CA VAL A 231 23.80 -13.95 22.23
C VAL A 231 24.13 -15.42 22.08
N GLN A 232 23.20 -16.18 21.51
CA GLN A 232 23.37 -17.61 21.29
C GLN A 232 23.13 -17.95 19.82
N ARG A 233 23.81 -19.00 19.37
CA ARG A 233 23.62 -19.59 18.06
C ARG A 233 23.12 -21.01 18.23
N MET A 234 21.97 -21.32 17.69
CA MET A 234 21.41 -22.67 17.61
C MET A 234 21.80 -23.30 16.28
N ASN A 235 22.43 -24.46 16.31
CA ASN A 235 22.58 -25.30 15.13
C ASN A 235 21.23 -25.98 14.83
N LEU A 236 20.63 -25.70 13.70
CA LEU A 236 19.30 -26.21 13.37
C LEU A 236 19.25 -27.71 13.09
N ALA A 237 20.37 -28.32 12.72
CA ALA A 237 20.44 -29.77 12.48
C ALA A 237 20.54 -30.58 13.76
N SER A 238 21.35 -30.13 14.76
CA SER A 238 21.56 -30.83 16.03
C SER A 238 20.68 -30.31 17.16
N GLY A 239 20.12 -29.08 17.06
CA GLY A 239 19.49 -28.38 18.18
C GLY A 239 20.48 -27.81 19.20
N GLU A 240 21.79 -27.98 19.02
CA GLU A 240 22.81 -27.53 19.95
C GLU A 240 22.89 -26.00 20.01
N LEU A 241 22.96 -25.47 21.25
CA LEU A 241 23.08 -24.04 21.55
C LEU A 241 24.51 -23.70 21.96
N GLN A 242 25.15 -22.82 21.18
CA GLN A 242 26.43 -22.22 21.49
C GLN A 242 26.24 -20.80 22.02
N VAL A 243 26.78 -20.49 23.19
CA VAL A 243 26.86 -19.11 23.70
C VAL A 243 27.97 -18.37 22.96
N ILE A 244 27.64 -17.33 22.21
CA ILE A 244 28.61 -16.46 21.50
C ILE A 244 29.14 -15.39 22.46
N ALA A 245 28.25 -14.77 23.24
CA ALA A 245 28.58 -13.74 24.21
C ALA A 245 27.60 -13.74 25.38
N GLY A 246 28.07 -13.40 26.56
CA GLY A 246 27.26 -13.21 27.75
C GLY A 246 27.68 -11.96 28.51
N TYR A 247 26.69 -11.20 28.99
CA TYR A 247 26.91 -9.96 29.70
C TYR A 247 26.02 -9.87 30.95
N VAL A 248 26.53 -9.15 31.93
CA VAL A 248 25.79 -8.68 33.10
C VAL A 248 25.61 -7.17 32.91
N ASP A 249 24.42 -6.64 33.18
CA ASP A 249 24.06 -5.22 33.00
C ASP A 249 24.10 -4.64 31.55
N GLN A 250 24.32 -5.47 30.53
CA GLN A 250 24.43 -5.00 29.16
C GLN A 250 23.46 -5.80 28.28
N GLN A 251 22.32 -5.22 27.96
CA GLN A 251 21.31 -5.87 27.14
C GLN A 251 21.72 -5.96 25.67
N ILE A 252 21.32 -7.05 25.03
CA ILE A 252 21.54 -7.29 23.62
C ILE A 252 20.41 -6.60 22.81
N GLY A 253 20.81 -5.88 21.76
CA GLY A 253 19.90 -5.25 20.80
C GLY A 253 19.70 -6.10 19.54
N ALA A 254 20.06 -5.54 18.37
CA ALA A 254 19.99 -6.22 17.09
C ALA A 254 20.99 -7.38 16.98
N VAL A 255 20.60 -8.42 16.23
CA VAL A 255 21.49 -9.55 15.86
C VAL A 255 21.38 -9.82 14.37
N SER A 256 22.46 -10.23 13.73
CA SER A 256 22.52 -10.64 12.32
C SER A 256 23.64 -11.65 12.10
N ALA A 257 23.55 -12.42 11.00
CA ALA A 257 24.60 -13.35 10.61
C ALA A 257 24.94 -13.19 9.12
N SER A 258 26.22 -13.42 8.76
CA SER A 258 26.66 -13.43 7.37
C SER A 258 26.08 -14.62 6.60
N GLU A 259 25.95 -14.47 5.27
CA GLU A 259 25.40 -15.54 4.41
C GLU A 259 26.20 -16.85 4.47
N ASP A 260 27.52 -16.73 4.54
CA ASP A 260 28.41 -17.89 4.67
C ASP A 260 28.42 -18.50 6.10
N GLY A 261 27.70 -17.86 7.04
CA GLY A 261 27.60 -18.29 8.44
C GLY A 261 28.87 -18.12 9.26
N LYS A 262 29.89 -17.43 8.72
CA LYS A 262 31.18 -17.23 9.46
C LYS A 262 31.11 -16.13 10.49
N TYR A 263 30.28 -15.13 10.29
CA TYR A 263 30.20 -13.98 11.18
C TYR A 263 28.81 -13.85 11.80
N VAL A 264 28.80 -13.46 13.09
CA VAL A 264 27.61 -12.99 13.81
C VAL A 264 27.90 -11.59 14.32
N ALA A 265 27.01 -10.63 13.98
CA ALA A 265 27.08 -9.27 14.48
C ALA A 265 25.93 -9.02 15.46
N PHE A 266 26.17 -8.24 16.50
CA PHE A 266 25.14 -7.84 17.44
C PHE A 266 25.47 -6.50 18.11
N THR A 267 24.42 -5.77 18.47
CA THR A 267 24.54 -4.58 19.31
C THR A 267 24.26 -4.94 20.76
N TYR A 268 24.96 -4.27 21.70
CA TYR A 268 24.75 -4.43 23.12
C TYR A 268 24.97 -3.12 23.85
N GLY A 269 24.35 -2.93 25.02
CA GLY A 269 24.51 -1.67 25.71
C GLY A 269 24.06 -1.70 27.17
N LYS A 270 24.75 -0.89 28.01
CA LYS A 270 24.41 -0.63 29.39
C LYS A 270 23.39 0.52 29.47
N ALA A 271 22.48 0.44 30.47
CA ALA A 271 21.64 1.58 30.80
C ALA A 271 22.49 2.81 31.13
N SER A 272 22.16 3.96 30.61
CA SER A 272 22.87 5.23 30.77
C SER A 272 21.91 6.41 30.69
N ASP A 273 22.39 7.59 31.08
CA ASP A 273 21.66 8.86 30.93
C ASP A 273 21.69 9.39 29.48
N ALA A 274 22.25 8.60 28.54
CA ALA A 274 22.24 8.94 27.12
C ALA A 274 20.80 9.16 26.61
N PRO A 275 20.60 9.95 25.57
CA PRO A 275 19.28 10.26 25.02
C PRO A 275 18.41 9.06 24.68
N TRP A 276 19.05 7.90 24.43
CA TRP A 276 18.41 6.64 24.09
C TRP A 276 18.21 5.70 25.29
N GLY A 277 18.55 6.15 26.50
CA GLY A 277 18.51 5.39 27.74
C GLY A 277 19.57 4.30 27.84
N ARG A 278 20.45 4.17 26.85
CA ARG A 278 21.56 3.20 26.78
C ARG A 278 22.70 3.70 25.91
N GLU A 279 23.90 3.33 26.30
CA GLU A 279 25.08 3.43 25.44
C GLU A 279 25.25 2.13 24.67
N TYR A 280 25.09 2.19 23.34
CA TYR A 280 25.13 1.02 22.45
C TYR A 280 26.53 0.84 21.84
N HIS A 281 26.96 -0.43 21.73
CA HIS A 281 28.20 -0.87 21.09
C HIS A 281 27.86 -1.95 20.07
N LEU A 282 28.76 -2.12 19.07
CA LEU A 282 28.67 -3.18 18.07
C LEU A 282 29.79 -4.18 18.31
N ALA A 283 29.47 -5.46 18.32
CA ALA A 283 30.43 -6.56 18.36
C ALA A 283 30.23 -7.50 17.17
N LEU A 284 31.34 -8.05 16.71
CA LEU A 284 31.41 -9.04 15.65
C LEU A 284 32.13 -10.29 16.18
N HIS A 285 31.50 -11.44 16.10
CA HIS A 285 32.08 -12.76 16.36
C HIS A 285 32.40 -13.45 15.04
N GLN A 286 33.57 -14.08 14.96
CA GLN A 286 33.96 -14.92 13.83
C GLN A 286 33.94 -16.40 14.27
N ALA A 287 33.29 -17.27 13.51
CA ALA A 287 33.22 -18.69 13.80
C ALA A 287 34.63 -19.30 13.98
N GLY A 288 34.81 -20.12 15.01
CA GLY A 288 36.12 -20.71 15.38
C GLY A 288 37.06 -19.77 16.13
N SER A 289 36.59 -18.56 16.52
CA SER A 289 37.36 -17.63 17.36
C SER A 289 36.65 -17.39 18.68
N ASP A 290 37.40 -17.44 19.80
CA ASP A 290 36.86 -17.05 21.10
C ASP A 290 36.90 -15.53 21.34
N LYS A 291 37.44 -14.77 20.38
CA LYS A 291 37.60 -13.33 20.50
C LYS A 291 36.47 -12.58 19.77
N LEU A 292 35.91 -11.61 20.47
CA LEU A 292 34.98 -10.63 19.88
C LEU A 292 35.75 -9.42 19.35
N HIS A 293 35.49 -9.05 18.09
CA HIS A 293 35.90 -7.75 17.57
C HIS A 293 34.86 -6.72 17.97
N ARG A 294 35.23 -5.75 18.81
CA ARG A 294 34.39 -4.63 19.23
C ARG A 294 34.63 -3.45 18.29
N VAL A 295 33.57 -2.93 17.71
CA VAL A 295 33.62 -1.74 16.89
C VAL A 295 33.39 -0.53 17.80
N ALA A 296 34.40 0.32 17.90
CA ALA A 296 34.32 1.50 18.75
C ALA A 296 33.36 2.56 18.18
N ASN A 297 32.63 3.22 19.07
CA ASN A 297 31.99 4.51 18.74
C ASN A 297 33.08 5.55 18.47
N SER A 298 32.79 6.58 17.72
CA SER A 298 33.65 7.74 17.53
C SER A 298 33.10 8.92 18.28
N ASP A 299 33.90 10.00 18.42
CA ASP A 299 33.46 11.23 19.07
C ASP A 299 32.28 11.90 18.32
N GLU A 300 32.06 11.58 17.03
CA GLU A 300 31.01 12.14 16.20
C GLU A 300 29.81 11.20 16.02
N TRP A 301 30.01 9.89 16.14
CA TRP A 301 29.03 8.87 15.75
C TRP A 301 28.92 7.75 16.79
N THR A 302 27.69 7.51 17.21
CA THR A 302 27.35 6.42 18.14
C THR A 302 26.26 5.51 17.53
N LEU A 303 25.88 4.47 18.26
CA LEU A 303 24.74 3.60 17.90
C LEU A 303 23.55 3.90 18.80
N ASN A 304 22.36 3.55 18.32
CA ASN A 304 21.15 3.56 19.12
C ASN A 304 20.39 2.25 18.98
N ARG A 305 19.23 2.15 19.64
CA ARG A 305 18.36 0.96 19.58
C ARG A 305 17.81 0.62 18.19
N TYR A 306 17.86 1.55 17.23
CA TYR A 306 17.37 1.41 15.86
C TYR A 306 18.50 1.11 14.87
N SER A 307 19.71 0.89 15.36
CA SER A 307 20.86 0.51 14.52
C SER A 307 20.68 -0.90 13.99
N GLU A 308 20.16 -1.00 12.76
CA GLU A 308 20.00 -2.27 12.03
C GLU A 308 21.35 -2.79 11.55
N LEU A 309 21.45 -4.11 11.37
CA LEU A 309 22.67 -4.82 10.97
C LEU A 309 22.37 -5.65 9.73
N THR A 310 23.10 -5.42 8.63
CA THR A 310 22.90 -6.14 7.36
C THR A 310 24.26 -6.54 6.78
N PHE A 311 24.51 -7.83 6.60
CA PHE A 311 25.70 -8.29 5.88
C PHE A 311 25.50 -8.20 4.37
N SER A 312 26.59 -7.90 3.63
CA SER A 312 26.60 -8.06 2.18
C SER A 312 26.53 -9.54 1.80
N GLU A 313 25.97 -9.87 0.62
CA GLU A 313 25.84 -11.25 0.14
C GLU A 313 27.19 -11.96 0.01
N ASP A 314 28.25 -11.23 -0.35
CA ASP A 314 29.61 -11.76 -0.44
C ASP A 314 30.27 -11.97 0.94
N SER A 315 29.54 -11.69 2.03
CA SER A 315 30.02 -11.79 3.42
C SER A 315 31.34 -11.05 3.69
N LYS A 316 31.62 -9.95 2.94
CA LYS A 316 32.83 -9.14 3.14
C LYS A 316 32.59 -7.84 3.89
N ARG A 317 31.33 -7.42 4.03
CA ARG A 317 30.95 -6.15 4.63
C ARG A 317 29.78 -6.33 5.58
N LEU A 318 29.76 -5.51 6.62
CA LEU A 318 28.60 -5.33 7.51
C LEU A 318 28.15 -3.88 7.40
N PHE A 319 26.94 -3.67 6.94
CA PHE A 319 26.26 -2.37 6.94
C PHE A 319 25.51 -2.20 8.26
N PHE A 320 25.60 -1.00 8.84
CA PHE A 320 24.91 -0.71 10.09
C PHE A 320 24.57 0.77 10.22
N GLY A 321 23.51 1.06 10.96
CA GLY A 321 23.05 2.42 11.20
C GLY A 321 23.79 3.07 12.36
N ARG A 322 24.23 4.31 12.22
CA ARG A 322 24.81 5.14 13.28
C ARG A 322 24.01 6.44 13.43
N VAL A 323 24.12 7.06 14.59
CA VAL A 323 23.53 8.39 14.85
C VAL A 323 24.63 9.35 15.27
N PRO A 324 24.48 10.67 14.96
CA PRO A 324 25.40 11.66 15.50
C PRO A 324 25.40 11.61 17.03
N GLU A 325 26.56 11.80 17.65
CA GLU A 325 26.65 11.97 19.09
C GLU A 325 25.89 13.23 19.49
N VAL A 326 24.86 13.10 20.29
CA VAL A 326 24.05 14.23 20.77
C VAL A 326 24.48 14.54 22.18
N SER A 327 25.16 15.64 22.35
CA SER A 327 25.44 16.20 23.67
C SER A 327 24.13 16.71 24.30
N GLN A 328 23.65 15.99 25.29
CA GLN A 328 22.58 16.30 26.24
C GLN A 328 21.16 16.53 25.63
N GLN A 329 20.18 15.78 26.09
CA GLN A 329 18.77 16.21 26.02
C GLN A 329 18.60 17.45 26.90
N LEU A 330 17.99 18.50 26.33
CA LEU A 330 17.46 19.62 27.12
C LEU A 330 16.46 19.05 28.13
N GLU A 331 16.86 18.87 29.39
CA GLU A 331 15.90 18.63 30.45
C GLU A 331 15.07 19.88 30.65
N LEU A 332 13.75 19.74 30.52
CA LEU A 332 12.85 20.82 30.87
C LEU A 332 12.98 21.11 32.38
N PRO A 333 13.13 22.38 32.79
CA PRO A 333 13.22 22.73 34.18
C PRO A 333 11.97 22.25 34.92
N LYS A 334 12.17 21.65 36.10
CA LYS A 334 11.10 21.11 36.95
C LYS A 334 11.04 21.92 38.24
N VAL A 335 9.84 22.09 38.80
CA VAL A 335 9.69 22.66 40.13
C VAL A 335 10.32 21.72 41.15
N ALA A 336 11.44 22.11 41.74
CA ALA A 336 12.17 21.36 42.77
C ALA A 336 12.04 21.99 44.17
N LYS A 337 11.90 23.30 44.26
CA LYS A 337 11.77 24.08 45.50
C LYS A 337 10.69 25.16 45.38
N ALA A 338 10.31 25.77 46.52
CA ALA A 338 9.22 26.72 46.55
C ALA A 338 9.46 27.95 45.68
N ASP A 339 10.70 28.41 45.55
CA ASP A 339 11.07 29.57 44.74
C ASP A 339 10.85 29.33 43.23
N ASP A 340 10.98 28.07 42.79
CA ASP A 340 10.76 27.68 41.38
C ASP A 340 9.31 27.90 40.93
N LEU A 341 8.36 28.04 41.90
CA LEU A 341 6.98 28.38 41.61
C LEU A 341 6.81 29.77 40.99
N TYR A 342 7.79 30.61 41.19
CA TYR A 342 7.81 32.00 40.71
C TYR A 342 8.91 32.23 39.66
N ASP A 343 9.67 31.22 39.33
CA ASP A 343 10.72 31.28 38.32
C ASP A 343 10.12 31.22 36.89
N PRO A 344 10.23 32.31 36.10
CA PRO A 344 9.69 32.36 34.75
C PRO A 344 10.26 31.26 33.83
N GLU A 345 11.52 30.85 33.98
CA GLU A 345 12.14 29.82 33.15
C GLU A 345 11.52 28.45 33.46
N VAL A 346 11.34 28.13 34.73
CA VAL A 346 10.68 26.89 35.16
C VAL A 346 9.23 26.87 34.71
N ILE A 347 8.50 27.94 34.88
CA ILE A 347 7.08 28.05 34.49
C ILE A 347 6.95 27.95 32.97
N THR A 348 7.70 28.76 32.22
CA THR A 348 7.63 28.76 30.74
C THR A 348 8.24 27.50 30.10
N GLY A 349 9.15 26.83 30.80
CA GLY A 349 9.67 25.50 30.36
C GLY A 349 8.58 24.44 30.19
N GLN A 350 7.43 24.57 30.89
CA GLN A 350 6.29 23.68 30.79
C GLN A 350 5.25 24.09 29.73
N ARG A 351 5.50 25.15 28.96
CA ARG A 351 4.56 25.65 27.95
C ARG A 351 4.33 24.65 26.81
N GLU A 352 3.10 24.53 26.34
CA GLU A 352 2.71 23.72 25.19
C GLU A 352 2.66 24.55 23.88
N LEU A 353 3.73 25.28 23.59
CA LEU A 353 3.84 26.18 22.44
C LEU A 353 4.57 25.54 21.27
N ARG A 354 4.04 25.70 20.06
CA ARG A 354 4.72 25.40 18.79
C ARG A 354 4.88 26.70 18.01
N VAL A 355 6.11 27.14 17.83
CA VAL A 355 6.43 28.30 17.02
C VAL A 355 6.59 27.93 15.56
N TRP A 356 5.85 28.55 14.67
CA TRP A 356 5.99 28.41 13.23
C TRP A 356 6.84 29.55 12.71
N HIS A 357 7.92 29.25 12.01
CA HIS A 357 8.80 30.23 11.41
C HIS A 357 8.76 30.13 9.89
N GLY A 358 8.86 31.29 9.20
CA GLY A 358 8.84 31.35 7.73
C GLY A 358 9.97 30.55 7.03
N ASP A 359 11.08 30.32 7.74
CA ASP A 359 12.23 29.55 7.25
C ASP A 359 12.30 28.12 7.76
N ASP A 360 11.28 27.66 8.49
CA ASP A 360 11.20 26.24 8.86
C ASP A 360 11.31 25.36 7.60
N PRO A 361 12.19 24.35 7.57
CA PRO A 361 12.28 23.43 6.44
C PRO A 361 10.97 22.67 6.22
N ARG A 362 10.26 22.36 7.30
CA ARG A 362 8.94 21.72 7.29
C ARG A 362 7.97 22.50 8.15
N ILE A 363 6.72 22.60 7.73
CA ILE A 363 5.67 23.16 8.59
C ILE A 363 5.40 22.25 9.79
N LYS A 364 5.01 22.81 10.93
CA LYS A 364 4.88 22.07 12.21
C LYS A 364 3.96 20.83 12.14
N PRO A 365 2.82 20.81 11.44
CA PRO A 365 2.04 19.57 11.27
C PRO A 365 2.82 18.45 10.58
N ASN A 366 3.67 18.78 9.60
CA ASN A 366 4.51 17.80 8.93
C ASN A 366 5.64 17.30 9.84
N GLU A 367 6.30 18.20 10.60
CA GLU A 367 7.29 17.81 11.61
C GLU A 367 6.71 16.80 12.61
N VAL A 368 5.50 17.05 13.12
CA VAL A 368 4.80 16.13 14.04
C VAL A 368 4.60 14.74 13.44
N LYS A 369 4.25 14.67 12.13
CA LYS A 369 4.10 13.39 11.43
C LYS A 369 5.43 12.68 11.21
N GLN A 370 6.49 13.44 10.91
CA GLN A 370 7.83 12.89 10.69
C GLN A 370 8.56 12.57 11.98
N TYR A 371 8.20 13.18 13.10
CA TYR A 371 8.93 13.09 14.37
C TYR A 371 9.32 11.67 14.78
N LYS A 372 8.37 10.74 14.76
CA LYS A 372 8.65 9.33 15.12
C LYS A 372 9.59 8.63 14.13
N LYS A 373 9.57 9.02 12.86
CA LYS A 373 10.47 8.51 11.83
C LYS A 373 11.87 9.08 12.05
N GLU A 374 11.97 10.38 12.29
CA GLU A 374 13.24 11.06 12.54
C GLU A 374 13.91 10.57 13.84
N LEU A 375 13.14 10.32 14.91
CA LEU A 375 13.67 9.68 16.13
C LEU A 375 14.31 8.30 15.91
N LYS A 376 13.84 7.59 14.88
CA LYS A 376 14.37 6.26 14.54
C LYS A 376 15.42 6.30 13.44
N ARG A 377 15.68 7.49 12.86
CA ARG A 377 16.62 7.66 11.77
C ARG A 377 18.02 7.25 12.21
N THR A 378 18.64 6.42 11.40
CA THR A 378 20.07 6.11 11.48
C THR A 378 20.73 6.41 10.13
N TYR A 379 22.02 6.66 10.18
CA TYR A 379 22.84 6.98 9.02
C TYR A 379 23.76 5.81 8.72
N LEU A 380 23.71 5.32 7.51
CA LEU A 380 24.42 4.10 7.11
C LEU A 380 25.92 4.24 7.20
N ALA A 381 26.57 3.26 7.80
CA ALA A 381 28.01 3.03 7.80
C ALA A 381 28.30 1.60 7.35
N VAL A 382 29.53 1.33 6.92
CA VAL A 382 30.01 0.01 6.55
C VAL A 382 31.25 -0.37 7.34
N LEU A 383 31.27 -1.60 7.85
CA LEU A 383 32.46 -2.25 8.39
C LEU A 383 33.00 -3.24 7.34
N HIS A 384 34.21 -3.01 6.86
CA HIS A 384 34.94 -3.96 6.01
C HIS A 384 35.48 -5.11 6.86
N LEU A 385 34.99 -6.34 6.67
CA LEU A 385 35.30 -7.46 7.54
C LEU A 385 36.76 -7.91 7.46
N GLY A 386 37.42 -7.69 6.33
CA GLY A 386 38.87 -7.99 6.17
C GLY A 386 39.77 -7.01 6.92
N SER A 387 39.65 -5.73 6.64
CA SER A 387 40.47 -4.65 7.20
C SER A 387 40.02 -4.20 8.58
N LYS A 388 38.79 -4.50 8.99
CA LYS A 388 38.13 -3.96 10.19
C LYS A 388 37.91 -2.43 10.17
N GLN A 389 38.02 -1.81 9.01
CA GLN A 389 37.82 -0.39 8.81
C GLN A 389 36.33 -0.09 8.80
N VAL A 390 35.93 0.96 9.53
CA VAL A 390 34.55 1.54 9.47
C VAL A 390 34.55 2.78 8.59
N VAL A 391 33.62 2.85 7.66
CA VAL A 391 33.42 4.00 6.77
C VAL A 391 32.01 4.52 6.92
N GLN A 392 31.85 5.82 7.20
CA GLN A 392 30.53 6.49 7.25
C GLN A 392 30.08 6.80 5.82
N LEU A 393 28.90 6.29 5.43
CA LEU A 393 28.35 6.43 4.07
C LEU A 393 27.30 7.53 3.99
N ALA A 394 26.41 7.61 4.97
CA ALA A 394 25.35 8.61 5.07
C ALA A 394 25.64 9.62 6.18
N ASP A 395 25.10 10.82 6.07
CA ASP A 395 25.13 11.86 7.10
C ASP A 395 23.87 12.73 7.05
N GLN A 396 23.79 13.75 7.86
CA GLN A 396 22.63 14.64 7.89
C GLN A 396 22.40 15.42 6.58
N ALA A 397 23.45 15.69 5.79
CA ALA A 397 23.34 16.37 4.51
C ALA A 397 22.87 15.41 3.38
N VAL A 398 23.34 14.15 3.41
CA VAL A 398 22.96 13.09 2.46
C VAL A 398 22.56 11.85 3.25
N PRO A 399 21.30 11.82 3.76
CA PRO A 399 20.88 10.84 4.75
C PRO A 399 20.51 9.46 4.18
N ASP A 400 20.13 9.39 2.93
CA ASP A 400 19.57 8.17 2.35
C ASP A 400 20.61 7.52 1.41
N VAL A 401 20.98 6.27 1.69
CA VAL A 401 21.87 5.43 0.86
C VAL A 401 21.12 4.15 0.54
N GLU A 402 21.01 3.80 -0.75
CA GLU A 402 20.34 2.58 -1.21
C GLU A 402 21.28 1.38 -1.01
N LEU A 403 20.86 0.42 -0.16
CA LEU A 403 21.58 -0.84 -0.04
C LEU A 403 21.45 -1.66 -1.32
N GLY A 404 22.56 -2.20 -1.80
CA GLY A 404 22.63 -3.00 -3.01
C GLY A 404 23.82 -3.95 -2.99
N GLN A 405 24.03 -4.67 -4.09
CA GLN A 405 25.07 -5.69 -4.24
C GLN A 405 26.41 -5.13 -4.76
N GLN A 406 26.50 -3.83 -4.94
CA GLN A 406 27.63 -3.13 -5.50
C GLN A 406 28.89 -3.31 -4.65
N GLN A 407 30.06 -3.28 -5.31
CA GLN A 407 31.35 -3.51 -4.66
C GLN A 407 32.03 -2.20 -4.25
N ARG A 408 31.83 -1.13 -5.01
CA ARG A 408 32.51 0.14 -4.81
C ARG A 408 31.59 1.32 -4.60
N PHE A 409 30.57 1.47 -5.44
CA PHE A 409 29.67 2.63 -5.39
C PHE A 409 28.24 2.23 -5.03
N MET A 410 27.58 3.07 -4.24
CA MET A 410 26.13 3.01 -4.02
C MET A 410 25.48 4.35 -4.38
N LEU A 411 24.21 4.32 -4.74
CA LEU A 411 23.41 5.51 -4.87
C LEU A 411 23.05 6.07 -3.50
N ALA A 412 23.25 7.38 -3.35
CA ALA A 412 22.78 8.11 -2.19
C ALA A 412 21.94 9.30 -2.64
N SER A 413 21.07 9.80 -1.78
CA SER A 413 20.19 10.91 -2.11
C SER A 413 19.83 11.78 -0.91
N THR A 414 19.43 13.02 -1.21
CA THR A 414 18.94 13.95 -0.19
C THR A 414 17.77 14.78 -0.70
N ASP A 415 16.76 14.96 0.13
CA ASP A 415 15.66 15.92 -0.08
C ASP A 415 15.84 17.21 0.76
N VAL A 416 16.88 17.25 1.60
CA VAL A 416 17.12 18.34 2.55
C VAL A 416 17.06 19.74 1.90
N PRO A 417 17.67 20.01 0.73
CA PRO A 417 17.60 21.32 0.08
C PRO A 417 16.20 21.73 -0.36
N TYR A 418 15.27 20.77 -0.49
CA TYR A 418 13.94 20.94 -1.08
C TYR A 418 12.79 20.87 -0.07
N LEU A 419 13.06 20.65 1.20
CA LEU A 419 12.03 20.43 2.23
C LEU A 419 11.03 21.58 2.33
N LYS A 420 11.47 22.84 2.21
CA LYS A 420 10.59 24.01 2.21
C LYS A 420 9.71 24.05 0.95
N MET A 421 10.26 23.64 -0.19
CA MET A 421 9.57 23.63 -1.49
C MET A 421 8.43 22.62 -1.57
N ILE A 422 8.40 21.60 -0.72
CA ILE A 422 7.30 20.62 -0.66
C ILE A 422 5.94 21.32 -0.50
N THR A 423 5.92 22.50 0.14
CA THR A 423 4.69 23.27 0.37
C THR A 423 3.99 23.63 -0.95
N TRP A 424 4.73 23.97 -2.04
CA TRP A 424 4.16 24.47 -3.30
C TRP A 424 4.67 23.77 -4.57
N ALA A 425 5.94 23.31 -4.61
CA ALA A 425 6.58 22.83 -5.85
C ALA A 425 6.59 21.30 -5.98
N GLY A 426 6.28 20.55 -4.90
CA GLY A 426 6.35 19.10 -4.87
C GLY A 426 7.68 18.56 -4.34
N PHE A 427 8.04 17.34 -4.72
CA PHE A 427 9.09 16.55 -4.08
C PHE A 427 10.27 16.37 -5.01
N TYR A 428 11.48 16.75 -4.55
CA TYR A 428 12.73 16.66 -5.30
C TYR A 428 13.84 16.06 -4.45
N ARG A 429 14.86 15.50 -5.12
CA ARG A 429 16.09 14.98 -4.52
C ARG A 429 17.30 15.31 -5.36
N ASP A 430 18.44 15.48 -4.68
CA ASP A 430 19.76 15.36 -5.29
C ASP A 430 20.27 13.93 -5.13
N TYR A 431 20.99 13.44 -6.13
CA TYR A 431 21.58 12.11 -6.15
C TYR A 431 23.09 12.16 -6.21
N TYR A 432 23.69 11.24 -5.47
CA TYR A 432 25.11 11.10 -5.28
C TYR A 432 25.53 9.66 -5.53
N LEU A 433 26.80 9.49 -5.95
CA LEU A 433 27.54 8.24 -5.82
C LEU A 433 28.36 8.30 -4.53
N VAL A 434 28.21 7.33 -3.66
CA VAL A 434 29.02 7.18 -2.44
C VAL A 434 30.01 6.03 -2.62
N ASP A 435 31.32 6.30 -2.43
CA ASP A 435 32.38 5.29 -2.49
C ASP A 435 32.44 4.53 -1.16
N LEU A 436 32.24 3.21 -1.20
CA LEU A 436 32.16 2.34 -0.03
C LEU A 436 33.46 2.24 0.77
N ASN A 437 34.62 2.52 0.14
CA ASN A 437 35.92 2.42 0.77
C ASN A 437 36.32 3.72 1.50
N THR A 438 35.81 4.85 1.03
CA THR A 438 36.23 6.18 1.50
C THR A 438 35.12 7.02 2.10
N GLY A 439 33.85 6.70 1.81
CA GLY A 439 32.69 7.48 2.20
C GLY A 439 32.52 8.79 1.38
N ARG A 440 33.41 9.04 0.38
CA ARG A 440 33.27 10.22 -0.50
C ARG A 440 31.98 10.16 -1.27
N LYS A 441 31.27 11.29 -1.25
CA LYS A 441 30.03 11.49 -1.99
C LYS A 441 30.29 12.41 -3.18
N HIS A 442 29.87 11.99 -4.36
CA HIS A 442 29.98 12.75 -5.61
C HIS A 442 28.58 13.02 -6.16
N ALA A 443 28.17 14.29 -6.19
CA ALA A 443 26.88 14.69 -6.75
C ALA A 443 26.90 14.60 -8.28
N PHE A 444 25.93 13.91 -8.89
CA PHE A 444 25.84 13.79 -10.35
C PHE A 444 24.49 14.25 -10.92
N LEU A 445 23.45 14.33 -10.08
CA LEU A 445 22.12 14.72 -10.52
C LEU A 445 21.43 15.53 -9.42
N VAL A 446 20.96 16.73 -9.76
CA VAL A 446 20.35 17.66 -8.81
C VAL A 446 18.90 17.95 -9.17
N GLN A 447 18.12 18.27 -8.17
CA GLN A 447 16.69 18.67 -8.28
C GLN A 447 15.87 17.69 -9.14
N GLN A 448 16.08 16.40 -8.95
CA GLN A 448 15.34 15.36 -9.66
C GLN A 448 13.99 15.12 -8.98
N PRO A 449 12.86 15.07 -9.72
CA PRO A 449 11.59 14.65 -9.14
C PRO A 449 11.69 13.25 -8.53
N VAL A 450 11.14 13.05 -7.32
CA VAL A 450 11.25 11.77 -6.59
C VAL A 450 10.61 10.59 -7.33
N SER A 451 9.70 10.86 -8.28
CA SER A 451 9.09 9.83 -9.14
C SER A 451 10.03 9.30 -10.23
N GLN A 452 11.22 9.89 -10.41
CA GLN A 452 12.17 9.58 -11.49
C GLN A 452 13.52 9.18 -10.89
N THR A 453 13.56 8.01 -10.26
CA THR A 453 14.77 7.48 -9.61
C THR A 453 15.81 7.05 -10.66
N PRO A 454 17.10 7.46 -10.53
CA PRO A 454 18.17 6.93 -11.33
C PRO A 454 18.48 5.47 -10.99
N SER A 455 19.13 4.75 -11.89
CA SER A 455 19.48 3.34 -11.73
C SER A 455 20.95 3.09 -12.03
N LEU A 456 21.68 2.55 -11.03
CA LEU A 456 23.11 2.22 -11.14
C LEU A 456 23.28 0.89 -11.89
N SER A 457 24.21 0.86 -12.84
CA SER A 457 24.53 -0.38 -13.57
C SER A 457 25.19 -1.42 -12.67
N PRO A 458 24.96 -2.74 -12.90
CA PRO A 458 25.58 -3.81 -12.11
C PRO A 458 27.10 -3.78 -12.10
N ASN A 459 27.72 -3.33 -13.21
CA ASN A 459 29.16 -3.19 -13.35
C ASN A 459 29.72 -1.87 -12.79
N GLU A 460 28.88 -1.04 -12.20
CA GLU A 460 29.23 0.24 -11.55
C GLU A 460 29.99 1.23 -12.47
N ARG A 461 29.76 1.11 -13.79
CA ARG A 461 30.35 2.03 -14.77
C ARG A 461 29.43 3.18 -15.13
N PHE A 462 28.12 2.98 -14.96
CA PHE A 462 27.09 3.88 -15.47
C PHE A 462 25.95 4.08 -14.48
N VAL A 463 25.27 5.24 -14.61
CA VAL A 463 23.92 5.47 -14.01
C VAL A 463 22.98 5.89 -15.13
N ALA A 464 21.88 5.15 -15.32
CA ALA A 464 20.81 5.54 -16.23
C ALA A 464 19.78 6.37 -15.48
N TYR A 465 19.24 7.42 -16.12
CA TYR A 465 18.18 8.23 -15.55
C TYR A 465 17.35 8.93 -16.63
N TYR A 466 16.11 9.26 -16.26
CA TYR A 466 15.23 10.10 -17.06
C TYR A 466 15.26 11.54 -16.54
N GLN A 467 15.34 12.51 -17.43
CA GLN A 467 15.21 13.94 -17.10
C GLN A 467 14.62 14.72 -18.27
N GLN A 468 13.60 15.54 -18.01
CA GLN A 468 13.00 16.47 -18.99
C GLN A 468 12.74 15.84 -20.38
N GLY A 469 12.03 14.72 -20.40
CA GLY A 469 11.64 14.04 -21.66
C GLY A 469 12.68 13.11 -22.26
N ASN A 470 13.85 12.96 -21.63
CA ASN A 470 14.97 12.23 -22.22
C ASN A 470 15.58 11.21 -21.27
N ILE A 471 16.16 10.17 -21.87
CA ILE A 471 17.00 9.17 -21.17
C ILE A 471 18.45 9.59 -21.28
N PHE A 472 19.14 9.59 -20.14
CA PHE A 472 20.55 9.91 -20.01
C PHE A 472 21.33 8.73 -19.44
N LEU A 473 22.60 8.67 -19.79
CA LEU A 473 23.59 7.77 -19.22
C LEU A 473 24.73 8.62 -18.62
N TYR A 474 24.89 8.55 -17.29
CA TYR A 474 26.04 9.15 -16.61
C TYR A 474 27.19 8.14 -16.57
N GLN A 475 28.35 8.52 -17.07
CA GLN A 475 29.58 7.73 -17.14
C GLN A 475 30.44 8.06 -15.91
N ILE A 476 30.55 7.12 -14.96
CA ILE A 476 31.16 7.37 -13.64
C ILE A 476 32.64 7.74 -13.75
N ALA A 477 33.42 7.01 -14.56
CA ALA A 477 34.86 7.24 -14.69
C ALA A 477 35.20 8.57 -15.38
N GLN A 478 34.34 9.06 -16.27
CA GLN A 478 34.52 10.29 -17.04
C GLN A 478 33.85 11.51 -16.41
N ASP A 479 33.09 11.32 -15.36
CA ASP A 479 32.25 12.38 -14.75
C ASP A 479 31.45 13.16 -15.81
N SER A 480 30.80 12.43 -16.71
CA SER A 480 30.12 12.99 -17.86
C SER A 480 28.80 12.33 -18.15
N ARG A 481 27.85 13.10 -18.70
CA ARG A 481 26.53 12.61 -19.08
C ARG A 481 26.32 12.60 -20.57
N VAL A 482 25.69 11.55 -21.08
CA VAL A 482 25.33 11.39 -22.48
C VAL A 482 23.81 11.31 -22.59
N LYS A 483 23.25 12.13 -23.47
CA LYS A 483 21.80 12.07 -23.79
C LYS A 483 21.59 10.99 -24.86
N LEU A 484 21.04 9.84 -24.46
CA LEU A 484 20.85 8.69 -25.34
C LEU A 484 19.69 8.87 -26.32
N THR A 485 18.69 9.70 -25.99
CA THR A 485 17.49 9.93 -26.83
C THR A 485 17.56 11.22 -27.67
N LYS A 486 18.77 11.76 -27.94
CA LYS A 486 18.94 13.05 -28.60
C LYS A 486 18.21 13.14 -29.96
N ASP A 487 18.31 12.09 -30.77
CA ASP A 487 17.79 12.05 -32.13
C ASP A 487 16.49 11.25 -32.29
N PHE A 488 15.83 10.91 -31.17
CA PHE A 488 14.61 10.11 -31.18
C PHE A 488 13.38 10.99 -31.42
N LYS A 489 12.52 10.55 -32.35
CA LYS A 489 11.20 11.18 -32.58
C LYS A 489 10.15 10.68 -31.61
N THR A 490 10.37 9.51 -31.00
CA THR A 490 9.45 8.93 -30.02
C THR A 490 9.60 9.62 -28.68
N PRO A 491 8.53 10.15 -28.09
CA PRO A 491 8.57 10.74 -26.75
C PRO A 491 8.75 9.67 -25.68
N PHE A 492 9.59 9.95 -24.69
CA PHE A 492 9.74 9.17 -23.45
C PHE A 492 9.02 9.82 -22.27
N ALA A 493 8.51 11.04 -22.45
CA ALA A 493 7.63 11.71 -21.51
C ALA A 493 6.22 11.17 -21.61
N ASP A 494 5.49 11.16 -20.49
CA ASP A 494 4.08 10.75 -20.42
C ASP A 494 3.22 11.63 -21.37
N GLU A 495 2.69 10.99 -22.41
CA GLU A 495 1.87 11.61 -23.45
C GLU A 495 0.45 11.96 -23.00
N ASP A 496 -0.01 11.40 -21.88
CA ASP A 496 -1.32 11.68 -21.24
C ASP A 496 -1.20 12.60 -20.03
N HIS A 497 -0.03 13.21 -19.83
CA HIS A 497 0.22 14.10 -18.69
C HIS A 497 -0.62 15.38 -18.81
N ASP A 498 -1.46 15.63 -17.82
CA ASP A 498 -2.36 16.79 -17.76
C ASP A 498 -2.23 17.58 -16.44
N TYR A 499 -1.07 17.45 -15.76
CA TYR A 499 -0.74 18.21 -14.56
C TYR A 499 0.15 19.41 -14.90
N PRO A 500 0.10 20.51 -14.13
CA PRO A 500 0.96 21.69 -14.32
C PRO A 500 2.38 21.46 -13.80
N SER A 501 3.01 20.38 -14.20
CA SER A 501 4.37 19.99 -13.85
C SER A 501 5.07 19.36 -15.06
N VAL A 502 6.39 19.16 -14.94
CA VAL A 502 7.13 18.46 -15.99
C VAL A 502 6.61 17.02 -16.09
N ALA A 503 6.28 16.59 -17.31
CA ALA A 503 5.81 15.24 -17.57
C ALA A 503 6.85 14.20 -17.13
N PRO A 504 6.48 13.19 -16.33
CA PRO A 504 7.37 12.10 -15.97
C PRO A 504 7.67 11.22 -17.17
N GLY A 505 8.74 10.41 -17.08
CA GLY A 505 9.00 9.33 -18.03
C GLY A 505 8.17 8.09 -17.70
N TYR A 506 8.05 7.20 -18.68
CA TYR A 506 7.38 5.89 -18.48
C TYR A 506 8.20 4.89 -17.66
N GLY A 507 9.43 5.27 -17.26
CA GLY A 507 10.31 4.51 -16.38
C GLY A 507 11.47 3.84 -17.08
N LEU A 508 12.46 3.45 -16.26
CA LEU A 508 13.54 2.57 -16.62
C LEU A 508 13.15 1.14 -16.31
N GLY A 509 13.60 0.21 -17.14
CA GLY A 509 13.48 -1.22 -16.93
C GLY A 509 14.76 -1.80 -16.30
N PRO A 510 14.84 -3.14 -16.20
CA PRO A 510 15.99 -3.82 -15.62
C PRO A 510 17.26 -3.70 -16.47
N TRP A 511 18.40 -3.88 -15.81
CA TRP A 511 19.72 -3.99 -16.44
C TRP A 511 20.01 -5.40 -16.90
N VAL A 512 20.85 -5.54 -17.93
CA VAL A 512 21.55 -6.79 -18.21
C VAL A 512 22.66 -6.99 -17.18
N GLU A 513 22.88 -8.22 -16.72
CA GLU A 513 23.73 -8.55 -15.54
C GLU A 513 25.20 -8.09 -15.66
N ASP A 514 25.71 -8.00 -16.88
CA ASP A 514 27.07 -7.50 -17.17
C ASP A 514 27.13 -5.96 -17.29
N GLY A 515 25.98 -5.27 -17.22
CA GLY A 515 25.87 -3.83 -17.39
C GLY A 515 26.03 -3.34 -18.83
N SER A 516 26.00 -4.23 -19.81
CA SER A 516 26.14 -3.90 -21.24
C SER A 516 24.94 -3.17 -21.81
N ALA A 517 23.74 -3.35 -21.19
CA ALA A 517 22.52 -2.71 -21.62
C ALA A 517 21.51 -2.59 -20.47
N PHE A 518 20.51 -1.73 -20.68
CA PHE A 518 19.32 -1.62 -19.82
C PHE A 518 18.06 -1.41 -20.67
N LEU A 519 16.91 -1.70 -20.10
CA LEU A 519 15.63 -1.45 -20.74
C LEU A 519 15.06 -0.09 -20.30
N ALA A 520 14.26 0.51 -21.17
CA ALA A 520 13.44 1.69 -20.84
C ALA A 520 12.15 1.67 -21.66
N TYR A 521 11.18 2.47 -21.24
CA TYR A 521 9.83 2.46 -21.79
C TYR A 521 9.47 3.78 -22.45
N ASP A 522 8.90 3.73 -23.66
CA ASP A 522 7.98 4.78 -24.14
C ASP A 522 6.54 4.41 -23.78
N LYS A 523 5.55 5.16 -24.23
CA LYS A 523 4.14 4.87 -23.93
C LYS A 523 3.78 3.42 -24.25
N TYR A 524 4.24 2.90 -25.37
CA TYR A 524 3.82 1.61 -25.92
C TYR A 524 4.92 0.55 -25.94
N ASP A 525 6.14 0.96 -26.34
CA ASP A 525 7.20 0.01 -26.67
C ASP A 525 8.27 -0.07 -25.59
N ILE A 526 8.99 -1.19 -25.58
CA ILE A 526 10.15 -1.43 -24.74
C ILE A 526 11.41 -1.25 -25.60
N TRP A 527 12.34 -0.44 -25.10
CA TRP A 527 13.61 -0.14 -25.72
C TRP A 527 14.75 -0.79 -24.95
N GLN A 528 15.73 -1.34 -25.67
CA GLN A 528 17.03 -1.69 -25.13
C GLN A 528 18.02 -0.63 -25.52
N PHE A 529 18.73 -0.07 -24.52
CA PHE A 529 19.81 0.89 -24.67
C PHE A 529 21.13 0.19 -24.36
N ASN A 530 22.06 0.14 -25.33
CA ASN A 530 23.38 -0.43 -25.16
C ASN A 530 24.34 0.65 -24.60
N THR A 531 25.11 0.30 -23.57
CA THR A 531 25.91 1.29 -22.83
C THR A 531 27.19 1.72 -23.54
N ASP A 532 27.92 0.79 -24.17
CA ASP A 532 29.21 1.06 -24.81
C ASP A 532 29.00 1.66 -26.20
N SER A 533 28.14 1.08 -27.07
CA SER A 533 27.86 1.61 -28.41
C SER A 533 26.94 2.82 -28.41
N ARG A 534 26.13 3.01 -27.34
CA ARG A 534 25.14 4.08 -27.16
C ARG A 534 24.01 4.06 -28.19
N ASP A 535 23.83 2.97 -28.89
CA ASP A 535 22.69 2.72 -29.76
C ASP A 535 21.51 2.15 -28.98
N ALA A 536 20.34 2.22 -29.59
CA ALA A 536 19.13 1.64 -28.97
C ALA A 536 18.18 1.14 -30.04
N PHE A 537 17.43 0.11 -29.71
CA PHE A 537 16.39 -0.43 -30.57
C PHE A 537 15.19 -0.91 -29.74
N ARG A 538 14.02 -1.01 -30.41
CA ARG A 538 12.83 -1.56 -29.76
C ARG A 538 12.86 -3.08 -29.76
N ILE A 539 12.90 -3.70 -28.56
CA ILE A 539 12.74 -5.16 -28.47
C ILE A 539 11.33 -5.60 -28.85
N THR A 540 10.34 -4.70 -28.81
CA THR A 540 8.95 -4.94 -29.26
C THR A 540 8.71 -4.61 -30.73
N ALA A 541 9.76 -4.29 -31.52
CA ALA A 541 9.72 -4.05 -32.96
C ALA A 541 8.72 -2.96 -33.41
N ALA A 542 8.47 -1.95 -32.57
CA ALA A 542 7.49 -0.89 -32.78
C ALA A 542 6.02 -1.38 -32.92
N LYS A 543 5.74 -2.63 -32.57
CA LYS A 543 4.39 -3.18 -32.64
C LYS A 543 3.45 -2.54 -31.62
N GLY A 544 3.97 -2.12 -30.46
CA GLY A 544 3.21 -1.48 -29.41
C GLY A 544 2.51 -0.21 -29.90
N ARG A 545 3.26 0.73 -30.44
CA ARG A 545 2.72 2.00 -30.95
C ARG A 545 1.77 1.79 -32.14
N LYS A 546 2.08 0.86 -33.04
CA LYS A 546 1.20 0.55 -34.18
C LYS A 546 -0.15 -0.04 -33.74
N ALA A 547 -0.14 -0.92 -32.77
CA ALA A 547 -1.34 -1.62 -32.27
C ALA A 547 -2.02 -0.91 -31.10
N GLN A 548 -1.42 0.14 -30.54
CA GLN A 548 -1.79 0.82 -29.30
C GLN A 548 -1.81 -0.15 -28.10
N ILE A 549 -0.76 -0.97 -28.00
CA ILE A 549 -0.54 -1.90 -26.90
C ILE A 549 0.65 -1.42 -26.07
N GLN A 550 0.42 -1.12 -24.81
CA GLN A 550 1.46 -0.72 -23.85
C GLN A 550 2.15 -1.96 -23.30
N TYR A 551 3.38 -2.23 -23.73
CA TYR A 551 4.18 -3.36 -23.26
C TYR A 551 5.02 -2.99 -22.04
N ARG A 552 5.02 -3.87 -21.02
CA ARG A 552 5.88 -3.76 -19.83
C ARG A 552 6.43 -5.14 -19.47
N VAL A 553 7.70 -5.20 -19.07
CA VAL A 553 8.27 -6.44 -18.53
C VAL A 553 7.54 -6.83 -17.27
N THR A 554 7.21 -8.10 -17.10
CA THR A 554 6.57 -8.65 -15.92
C THR A 554 7.21 -10.01 -15.53
N GLY A 555 6.86 -10.55 -14.38
CA GLY A 555 7.38 -11.84 -13.92
C GLY A 555 8.82 -11.80 -13.47
N LEU A 556 9.35 -10.65 -13.10
CA LEU A 556 10.64 -10.52 -12.46
C LEU A 556 10.53 -10.91 -10.98
N LEU A 557 11.62 -11.46 -10.43
CA LEU A 557 11.76 -11.79 -9.00
C LEU A 557 12.30 -10.59 -8.22
N ASP A 558 11.64 -9.45 -8.35
CA ASP A 558 12.10 -8.18 -7.78
C ASP A 558 12.06 -8.24 -6.24
N LYS A 559 13.24 -8.41 -5.63
CA LYS A 559 13.45 -8.28 -4.17
C LYS A 559 14.03 -6.89 -3.90
N ALA A 560 13.56 -6.22 -2.86
CA ALA A 560 13.90 -4.83 -2.55
C ALA A 560 15.43 -4.55 -2.48
N ASP A 561 16.20 -5.54 -2.06
CA ASP A 561 17.66 -5.49 -1.92
C ASP A 561 18.42 -6.14 -3.11
N LYS A 562 17.70 -6.73 -4.05
CA LYS A 562 18.26 -7.47 -5.19
C LYS A 562 17.34 -7.32 -6.41
N PRO A 563 17.52 -6.24 -7.20
CA PRO A 563 16.78 -6.08 -8.45
C PRO A 563 17.10 -7.25 -9.39
N ASP A 564 16.07 -7.75 -10.07
CA ASP A 564 16.22 -8.85 -11.04
C ASP A 564 17.03 -8.34 -12.25
N LEU A 565 18.20 -8.92 -12.46
CA LEU A 565 19.05 -8.62 -13.59
C LEU A 565 18.74 -9.57 -14.74
N LEU A 566 18.80 -9.06 -15.95
CA LEU A 566 18.54 -9.84 -17.16
C LEU A 566 19.81 -10.54 -17.64
N LYS A 567 19.70 -11.81 -17.98
CA LYS A 567 20.78 -12.49 -18.71
C LYS A 567 20.78 -12.04 -20.16
N PRO A 568 21.94 -11.97 -20.82
CA PRO A 568 21.98 -11.88 -22.28
C PRO A 568 21.11 -12.97 -22.89
N ASP A 569 20.36 -12.63 -23.94
CA ASP A 569 19.45 -13.55 -24.63
C ASP A 569 18.27 -14.14 -23.81
N GLN A 570 17.98 -13.59 -22.62
CA GLN A 570 16.87 -14.05 -21.79
C GLN A 570 15.52 -13.85 -22.48
N SER A 571 14.67 -14.87 -22.44
CA SER A 571 13.24 -14.73 -22.79
C SER A 571 12.50 -13.98 -21.68
N LEU A 572 11.74 -12.95 -22.06
CA LEU A 572 10.98 -12.08 -21.17
C LEU A 572 9.49 -12.39 -21.31
N LEU A 573 8.79 -12.42 -20.19
CA LEU A 573 7.34 -12.29 -20.16
C LEU A 573 6.99 -10.81 -20.13
N LEU A 574 6.11 -10.39 -21.03
CA LEU A 574 5.58 -9.03 -21.06
C LEU A 574 4.09 -9.05 -20.74
N HIS A 575 3.65 -8.05 -19.99
CA HIS A 575 2.26 -7.65 -19.93
C HIS A 575 2.00 -6.60 -21.01
N GLY A 576 0.91 -6.74 -21.75
CA GLY A 576 0.45 -5.77 -22.75
C GLY A 576 -0.96 -5.32 -22.43
N TYR A 577 -1.17 -3.98 -22.40
CA TYR A 577 -2.50 -3.36 -22.28
C TYR A 577 -2.89 -2.72 -23.59
N ASN A 578 -4.02 -3.14 -24.15
CA ASN A 578 -4.55 -2.58 -25.40
C ASN A 578 -5.48 -1.39 -25.09
N GLU A 579 -5.07 -0.18 -25.48
CA GLU A 579 -5.84 1.05 -25.21
C GLU A 579 -7.20 1.08 -25.96
N ARG A 580 -7.34 0.37 -27.08
CA ARG A 580 -8.58 0.34 -27.86
C ARG A 580 -9.63 -0.58 -27.28
N THR A 581 -9.21 -1.81 -26.93
CA THR A 581 -10.14 -2.82 -26.38
C THR A 581 -10.20 -2.80 -24.86
N LYS A 582 -9.27 -2.09 -24.22
CA LYS A 582 -9.04 -2.07 -22.77
C LYS A 582 -8.66 -3.44 -22.19
N GLY A 583 -8.40 -4.43 -23.06
CA GLY A 583 -8.01 -5.78 -22.72
C GLY A 583 -6.51 -5.93 -22.47
N ASP A 584 -6.14 -7.00 -21.81
CA ASP A 584 -4.76 -7.33 -21.49
C ASP A 584 -4.27 -8.56 -22.28
N GLY A 585 -2.95 -8.71 -22.35
CA GLY A 585 -2.30 -9.90 -22.85
C GLY A 585 -0.96 -10.17 -22.18
N PHE A 586 -0.54 -11.42 -22.26
CA PHE A 586 0.84 -11.81 -22.01
C PHE A 586 1.53 -12.09 -23.33
N TYR A 587 2.77 -11.64 -23.42
CA TYR A 587 3.59 -11.70 -24.64
C TYR A 587 5.00 -12.15 -24.29
N SER A 588 5.70 -12.69 -25.28
CA SER A 588 7.11 -13.06 -25.18
C SER A 588 7.96 -12.14 -26.05
N ALA A 589 9.09 -11.70 -25.50
CA ALA A 589 10.17 -11.03 -26.22
C ALA A 589 11.52 -11.58 -25.72
N LYS A 590 12.63 -11.17 -26.35
CA LYS A 590 13.96 -11.65 -26.00
C LYS A 590 14.91 -10.47 -25.87
N VAL A 591 15.74 -10.46 -24.82
CA VAL A 591 16.83 -9.50 -24.66
C VAL A 591 17.76 -9.58 -25.88
N GLY A 592 18.18 -8.44 -26.42
CA GLY A 592 19.07 -8.36 -27.57
C GLY A 592 18.39 -8.60 -28.93
N VAL A 593 17.12 -8.96 -28.99
CA VAL A 593 16.43 -9.31 -30.24
C VAL A 593 15.16 -8.46 -30.42
N SER A 594 14.99 -7.89 -31.59
CA SER A 594 13.77 -7.15 -31.96
C SER A 594 12.66 -8.11 -32.40
N GLY A 595 11.55 -8.13 -31.68
CA GLY A 595 10.37 -8.95 -31.96
C GLY A 595 9.56 -9.25 -30.71
N VAL A 596 8.23 -9.25 -30.85
CA VAL A 596 7.30 -9.62 -29.77
C VAL A 596 6.28 -10.60 -30.32
N LYS A 597 5.96 -11.65 -29.54
CA LYS A 597 5.02 -12.70 -29.88
C LYS A 597 3.90 -12.75 -28.84
N PRO A 598 2.61 -12.75 -29.22
CA PRO A 598 1.52 -12.96 -28.28
C PRO A 598 1.56 -14.41 -27.75
N LEU A 599 1.34 -14.58 -26.46
CA LEU A 599 1.12 -15.85 -25.79
C LEU A 599 -0.37 -16.03 -25.45
N MET A 600 -0.97 -14.99 -24.89
CA MET A 600 -2.37 -14.96 -24.48
C MET A 600 -2.87 -13.52 -24.52
N GLU A 601 -3.97 -13.24 -25.22
CA GLU A 601 -4.59 -11.91 -25.27
C GLU A 601 -6.11 -12.00 -25.40
N GLY A 602 -6.84 -10.97 -24.93
CA GLY A 602 -8.28 -10.95 -25.06
C GLY A 602 -8.96 -9.84 -24.25
N ASP A 603 -10.29 -9.88 -24.26
CA ASP A 603 -11.16 -8.90 -23.57
C ASP A 603 -11.28 -9.25 -22.08
N TYR A 604 -10.20 -9.15 -21.36
CA TYR A 604 -10.08 -9.37 -19.92
C TYR A 604 -8.86 -8.64 -19.34
N LYS A 605 -8.80 -8.53 -18.01
CA LYS A 605 -7.61 -8.09 -17.28
C LYS A 605 -6.80 -9.29 -16.81
N LEU A 606 -5.47 -9.15 -16.89
CA LEU A 606 -4.51 -10.12 -16.41
C LEU A 606 -3.61 -9.46 -15.36
N LYS A 607 -3.39 -10.14 -14.25
CA LYS A 607 -2.45 -9.70 -13.24
C LYS A 607 -1.57 -10.85 -12.79
N LEU A 608 -0.27 -10.77 -13.04
CA LEU A 608 0.70 -11.69 -12.46
C LEU A 608 0.79 -11.44 -10.95
N LEU A 609 0.67 -12.49 -10.14
CA LEU A 609 0.56 -12.41 -8.68
C LEU A 609 1.74 -13.02 -7.95
N ALA A 610 2.32 -14.10 -8.49
CA ALA A 610 3.49 -14.74 -7.93
C ALA A 610 4.26 -15.51 -9.02
N ARG A 611 5.58 -15.63 -8.82
CA ARG A 611 6.49 -16.46 -9.62
C ARG A 611 7.32 -17.34 -8.69
N ALA A 612 7.55 -18.57 -9.07
CA ALA A 612 8.48 -19.47 -8.39
C ALA A 612 9.92 -18.96 -8.52
N GLU A 613 10.69 -19.01 -7.44
CA GLU A 613 12.11 -18.62 -7.46
C GLU A 613 12.98 -19.67 -8.19
N GLN A 614 12.56 -20.92 -8.12
CA GLN A 614 13.22 -22.09 -8.70
C GLN A 614 12.26 -22.75 -9.68
N GLY A 615 12.34 -22.39 -10.96
CA GLY A 615 11.45 -22.91 -11.98
C GLY A 615 10.64 -21.84 -12.71
N GLU A 616 9.74 -22.28 -13.57
CA GLU A 616 8.97 -21.41 -14.47
C GLU A 616 7.50 -21.24 -14.04
N GLN A 617 7.11 -21.78 -12.88
CA GLN A 617 5.73 -21.71 -12.42
C GLN A 617 5.34 -20.28 -12.00
N VAL A 618 4.16 -19.86 -12.45
CA VAL A 618 3.54 -18.56 -12.10
C VAL A 618 2.10 -18.72 -11.67
N LEU A 619 1.66 -17.80 -10.80
CA LEU A 619 0.24 -17.57 -10.51
C LEU A 619 -0.17 -16.23 -11.07
N PHE A 620 -1.31 -16.18 -11.74
CA PHE A 620 -1.93 -14.96 -12.21
C PHE A 620 -3.44 -14.98 -12.04
N SER A 621 -4.08 -13.83 -12.04
CA SER A 621 -5.52 -13.71 -12.10
C SER A 621 -5.98 -13.28 -13.49
N LYS A 622 -7.17 -13.72 -13.87
CA LYS A 622 -7.89 -13.30 -15.09
C LYS A 622 -9.28 -12.86 -14.69
N GLU A 623 -9.65 -11.64 -15.04
CA GLU A 623 -10.94 -11.06 -14.69
C GLU A 623 -11.61 -10.33 -15.84
N ARG A 624 -12.91 -10.21 -15.75
CA ARG A 624 -13.77 -9.37 -16.57
C ARG A 624 -14.90 -8.84 -15.67
N PHE A 625 -15.68 -7.86 -16.10
CA PHE A 625 -16.82 -7.37 -15.33
C PHE A 625 -17.74 -8.51 -14.84
N ASP A 626 -17.90 -9.55 -15.65
CA ASP A 626 -18.73 -10.73 -15.40
C ASP A 626 -17.92 -12.01 -15.10
N LEU A 627 -16.63 -11.92 -14.84
CA LEU A 627 -15.73 -13.03 -14.48
C LEU A 627 -14.87 -12.61 -13.29
N TYR A 628 -15.04 -13.30 -12.15
CA TYR A 628 -14.25 -13.04 -10.95
C TYR A 628 -12.75 -13.36 -11.19
N PRO A 629 -11.81 -12.59 -10.63
CA PRO A 629 -10.36 -12.82 -10.76
C PRO A 629 -9.87 -14.06 -9.97
N ASP A 630 -10.31 -15.25 -10.39
CA ASP A 630 -9.77 -16.51 -9.86
C ASP A 630 -8.28 -16.67 -10.19
N LEU A 631 -7.60 -17.50 -9.40
CA LEU A 631 -6.21 -17.85 -9.62
C LEU A 631 -6.04 -18.87 -10.73
N TYR A 632 -5.07 -18.62 -11.59
CA TYR A 632 -4.60 -19.53 -12.65
C TYR A 632 -3.13 -19.84 -12.44
N ALA A 633 -2.69 -21.05 -12.73
CA ALA A 633 -1.30 -21.47 -12.70
C ALA A 633 -0.84 -21.93 -14.07
N SER A 634 0.36 -21.54 -14.48
CA SER A 634 1.02 -21.97 -15.71
C SER A 634 2.53 -21.90 -15.58
N GLU A 635 3.23 -22.37 -16.61
CA GLU A 635 4.62 -21.96 -16.82
C GLU A 635 4.69 -20.52 -17.34
N LEU A 636 5.80 -19.81 -17.05
CA LEU A 636 6.02 -18.40 -17.35
C LEU A 636 5.84 -18.06 -18.85
N GLN A 637 6.29 -18.95 -19.73
CA GLN A 637 6.23 -18.74 -21.19
C GLN A 637 5.04 -19.46 -21.87
N SER A 638 4.12 -20.06 -21.09
CA SER A 638 2.97 -20.79 -21.61
C SER A 638 1.66 -20.46 -20.87
N PRO A 639 1.32 -19.15 -20.68
CA PRO A 639 0.13 -18.74 -19.95
C PRO A 639 -1.18 -19.21 -20.61
N GLU A 640 -1.19 -19.52 -21.91
CA GLU A 640 -2.32 -20.07 -22.66
C GLU A 640 -2.69 -21.49 -22.19
N GLN A 641 -1.76 -22.22 -21.55
CA GLN A 641 -1.99 -23.56 -21.00
C GLN A 641 -2.38 -23.53 -19.53
N ALA A 642 -2.73 -22.35 -19.02
CA ALA A 642 -3.02 -22.17 -17.59
C ALA A 642 -4.22 -22.99 -17.12
N THR A 643 -4.08 -23.55 -15.92
CA THR A 643 -5.16 -24.26 -15.22
C THR A 643 -5.75 -23.37 -14.11
N ARG A 644 -7.09 -23.32 -14.02
CA ARG A 644 -7.79 -22.59 -12.97
C ARG A 644 -7.61 -23.29 -11.62
N GLN A 645 -7.15 -22.56 -10.61
CA GLN A 645 -6.82 -23.10 -9.29
C GLN A 645 -7.88 -22.84 -8.22
N THR A 646 -8.66 -21.75 -8.35
CA THR A 646 -9.75 -21.40 -7.44
C THR A 646 -11.07 -21.27 -8.18
N ARG A 647 -12.19 -21.27 -7.44
CA ARG A 647 -13.55 -21.22 -7.99
C ARG A 647 -14.44 -20.23 -7.24
N ILE A 648 -13.90 -19.08 -6.89
CA ILE A 648 -14.64 -18.02 -6.17
C ILE A 648 -15.77 -17.46 -7.05
N ASP A 649 -15.56 -17.43 -8.37
CA ASP A 649 -16.58 -17.02 -9.36
C ASP A 649 -17.89 -17.84 -9.28
N ASP A 650 -17.85 -19.05 -8.72
CA ASP A 650 -19.03 -19.90 -8.59
C ASP A 650 -20.12 -19.26 -7.71
N GLN A 651 -19.75 -18.34 -6.78
CA GLN A 651 -20.69 -17.54 -5.97
C GLN A 651 -21.59 -16.65 -6.85
N LYS A 652 -21.06 -16.16 -7.97
CA LYS A 652 -21.78 -15.27 -8.88
C LYS A 652 -22.84 -16.01 -9.72
N ARG A 653 -22.74 -17.32 -9.91
CA ARG A 653 -23.65 -18.08 -10.80
C ARG A 653 -25.11 -18.01 -10.40
N GLN A 654 -25.41 -17.68 -9.15
CA GLN A 654 -26.77 -17.55 -8.61
C GLN A 654 -27.28 -16.12 -8.61
N LEU A 655 -26.45 -15.14 -9.06
CA LEU A 655 -26.75 -13.73 -9.02
C LEU A 655 -27.06 -13.19 -10.40
N ASP A 656 -28.02 -12.27 -10.47
CA ASP A 656 -28.25 -11.46 -11.65
C ASP A 656 -27.12 -10.47 -11.84
N TRP A 657 -26.53 -10.46 -13.04
CA TRP A 657 -25.32 -9.68 -13.30
C TRP A 657 -25.44 -8.80 -14.53
N GLY A 658 -25.06 -7.53 -14.40
CA GLY A 658 -25.01 -6.58 -15.49
C GLY A 658 -23.92 -6.90 -16.51
N LYS A 659 -23.93 -6.17 -17.62
CA LYS A 659 -22.91 -6.27 -18.68
C LYS A 659 -22.23 -4.92 -18.89
N ALA A 660 -20.90 -4.93 -19.01
CA ALA A 660 -20.11 -3.74 -19.30
C ALA A 660 -19.80 -3.65 -20.81
N GLU A 661 -19.88 -2.45 -21.36
CA GLU A 661 -19.49 -2.15 -22.75
C GLU A 661 -18.78 -0.80 -22.83
N LEU A 662 -17.93 -0.65 -23.86
CA LEU A 662 -17.19 0.59 -24.10
C LEU A 662 -18.09 1.53 -24.94
N VAL A 663 -18.15 2.80 -24.53
CA VAL A 663 -18.85 3.87 -25.23
C VAL A 663 -17.83 4.91 -25.67
N HIS A 664 -17.93 5.34 -26.94
CA HIS A 664 -17.09 6.37 -27.51
C HIS A 664 -17.92 7.60 -27.85
N TRP A 665 -17.39 8.77 -27.57
CA TRP A 665 -17.99 10.05 -27.99
C TRP A 665 -16.91 11.13 -28.15
N THR A 666 -17.32 12.27 -28.67
CA THR A 666 -16.47 13.46 -28.75
C THR A 666 -17.07 14.54 -27.87
N ASN A 667 -16.26 15.19 -27.04
CA ASN A 667 -16.74 16.31 -26.21
C ASN A 667 -16.93 17.60 -27.04
N GLY A 668 -17.43 18.67 -26.40
CA GLY A 668 -17.66 19.95 -27.03
C GLY A 668 -16.43 20.62 -27.67
N ASP A 669 -15.23 20.27 -27.24
CA ASP A 669 -13.95 20.76 -27.78
C ASP A 669 -13.40 19.87 -28.91
N GLY A 670 -14.15 18.88 -29.38
CA GLY A 670 -13.70 17.95 -30.40
C GLY A 670 -12.71 16.88 -29.94
N LYS A 671 -12.52 16.72 -28.60
CA LYS A 671 -11.63 15.70 -28.04
C LYS A 671 -12.35 14.35 -27.93
N PRO A 672 -11.76 13.24 -28.43
CA PRO A 672 -12.34 11.91 -28.27
C PRO A 672 -12.21 11.47 -26.81
N LEU A 673 -13.28 10.86 -26.29
CA LEU A 673 -13.39 10.32 -24.95
C LEU A 673 -13.98 8.92 -25.00
N ASP A 674 -13.58 8.11 -24.04
CA ASP A 674 -14.10 6.77 -23.79
C ASP A 674 -14.82 6.72 -22.45
N GLY A 675 -15.70 5.74 -22.28
CA GLY A 675 -16.31 5.45 -20.98
C GLY A 675 -16.88 4.05 -20.94
N VAL A 676 -17.06 3.52 -19.73
CA VAL A 676 -17.73 2.23 -19.53
C VAL A 676 -19.18 2.45 -19.23
N LEU A 677 -20.06 1.81 -19.97
CA LEU A 677 -21.48 1.67 -19.66
C LEU A 677 -21.73 0.28 -19.09
N ILE A 678 -22.17 0.21 -17.83
CA ILE A 678 -22.65 -1.02 -17.22
C ILE A 678 -24.18 -1.03 -17.34
N LYS A 679 -24.70 -1.96 -18.13
CA LYS A 679 -26.15 -2.17 -18.32
C LYS A 679 -26.71 -2.96 -17.14
N PRO A 680 -27.96 -2.67 -16.72
CA PRO A 680 -28.60 -3.44 -15.66
C PRO A 680 -28.74 -4.92 -16.03
N SER A 681 -28.87 -5.78 -15.01
CA SER A 681 -29.03 -7.22 -15.17
C SER A 681 -30.23 -7.58 -16.06
N ASN A 682 -31.32 -6.84 -15.90
CA ASN A 682 -32.58 -7.01 -16.62
C ASN A 682 -32.72 -6.06 -17.82
N TYR A 683 -31.60 -5.72 -18.47
CA TYR A 683 -31.62 -4.77 -19.61
C TYR A 683 -32.49 -5.25 -20.76
N VAL A 684 -33.38 -4.37 -21.22
CA VAL A 684 -34.26 -4.57 -22.42
C VAL A 684 -33.94 -3.47 -23.42
N ALA A 685 -33.59 -3.85 -24.64
CA ALA A 685 -33.33 -2.89 -25.71
C ALA A 685 -34.53 -2.00 -25.99
N GLY A 686 -34.30 -0.69 -26.18
CA GLY A 686 -35.36 0.32 -26.39
C GLY A 686 -35.99 0.83 -25.10
N LYS A 687 -35.76 0.26 -23.94
CA LYS A 687 -36.16 0.80 -22.65
C LYS A 687 -35.11 1.79 -22.15
N ARG A 688 -35.56 2.94 -21.61
CA ARG A 688 -34.68 3.91 -20.94
C ARG A 688 -34.56 3.58 -19.45
N TYR A 689 -33.36 3.83 -18.89
CA TYR A 689 -33.04 3.49 -17.51
C TYR A 689 -32.59 4.72 -16.73
N PRO A 690 -32.78 4.76 -15.41
CA PRO A 690 -32.08 5.71 -14.57
C PRO A 690 -30.56 5.44 -14.65
N VAL A 691 -29.79 6.51 -14.80
CA VAL A 691 -28.33 6.42 -14.94
C VAL A 691 -27.64 6.99 -13.72
N LEU A 692 -26.66 6.26 -13.17
CA LEU A 692 -25.75 6.77 -12.17
C LEU A 692 -24.37 6.98 -12.79
N VAL A 693 -23.89 8.22 -12.81
CA VAL A 693 -22.56 8.59 -13.32
C VAL A 693 -21.56 8.61 -12.17
N TYR A 694 -20.48 7.82 -12.28
CA TYR A 694 -19.37 7.78 -11.33
C TYR A 694 -18.04 8.00 -12.06
N PHE A 695 -17.15 8.81 -11.52
CA PHE A 695 -15.95 9.24 -12.23
C PHE A 695 -14.83 9.68 -11.30
N TYR A 696 -13.61 9.82 -11.87
CA TYR A 696 -12.46 10.45 -11.21
C TYR A 696 -11.54 11.13 -12.23
N ARG A 697 -10.94 10.36 -13.15
CA ARG A 697 -10.12 10.81 -14.29
C ARG A 697 -10.34 9.86 -15.46
N PHE A 698 -9.48 8.88 -15.69
CA PHE A 698 -9.68 7.82 -16.68
C PHE A 698 -10.40 6.64 -16.03
N MET A 699 -11.52 6.28 -16.57
CA MET A 699 -12.37 5.21 -16.04
C MET A 699 -12.63 4.10 -17.07
N SER A 700 -12.33 4.34 -18.35
CA SER A 700 -12.53 3.37 -19.42
C SER A 700 -11.64 2.13 -19.30
N ASP A 701 -10.50 2.26 -18.62
CA ASP A 701 -9.60 1.15 -18.28
C ASP A 701 -10.27 0.09 -17.37
N ARG A 702 -11.40 0.42 -16.75
CA ARG A 702 -12.19 -0.46 -15.88
C ARG A 702 -13.17 -1.37 -16.63
N LEU A 703 -13.22 -1.31 -17.95
CA LEU A 703 -14.16 -2.10 -18.77
C LEU A 703 -14.17 -3.60 -18.40
N HIS A 704 -12.98 -4.16 -18.20
CA HIS A 704 -12.81 -5.58 -17.88
C HIS A 704 -12.48 -5.84 -16.41
N VAL A 705 -12.69 -4.87 -15.52
CA VAL A 705 -12.44 -5.05 -14.08
C VAL A 705 -13.69 -5.57 -13.40
N PHE A 706 -13.55 -6.65 -12.64
CA PHE A 706 -14.64 -7.18 -11.80
C PHE A 706 -15.02 -6.15 -10.73
N PRO A 707 -16.32 -5.89 -10.51
CA PRO A 707 -16.74 -4.91 -9.52
C PRO A 707 -16.34 -5.32 -8.11
N ASP A 708 -15.88 -4.35 -7.32
CA ASP A 708 -15.49 -4.57 -5.92
C ASP A 708 -16.72 -4.91 -5.07
N MET A 709 -16.85 -6.16 -4.63
CA MET A 709 -17.96 -6.65 -3.81
C MET A 709 -17.77 -6.23 -2.35
N LYS A 710 -17.81 -4.91 -2.11
CA LYS A 710 -17.65 -4.28 -0.79
C LYS A 710 -18.58 -3.11 -0.61
N LEU A 711 -18.97 -2.86 0.65
CA LEU A 711 -19.66 -1.64 1.05
C LEU A 711 -18.64 -0.59 1.48
N ASN A 712 -18.68 0.58 0.84
CA ASN A 712 -17.77 1.68 1.12
C ASN A 712 -18.34 3.04 0.68
N HIS A 713 -17.49 4.05 0.51
CA HIS A 713 -17.87 5.41 0.09
C HIS A 713 -18.24 5.55 -1.41
N ARG A 714 -18.24 4.45 -2.17
CA ARG A 714 -18.58 4.41 -3.61
C ARG A 714 -19.85 3.60 -3.83
N PRO A 715 -20.59 3.84 -4.93
CA PRO A 715 -21.65 2.94 -5.34
C PRO A 715 -21.08 1.54 -5.62
N ASN A 716 -21.71 0.50 -5.13
CA ASN A 716 -21.40 -0.85 -5.56
C ASN A 716 -22.05 -1.10 -6.91
N PHE A 717 -21.27 -1.20 -7.96
CA PHE A 717 -21.77 -1.25 -9.35
C PHE A 717 -22.64 -2.48 -9.62
N ALA A 718 -22.31 -3.64 -9.04
CA ALA A 718 -23.13 -4.83 -9.18
C ALA A 718 -24.51 -4.63 -8.53
N TRP A 719 -24.56 -4.09 -7.32
CA TRP A 719 -25.80 -3.82 -6.59
C TRP A 719 -26.69 -2.81 -7.32
N TYR A 720 -26.12 -1.69 -7.81
CA TYR A 720 -26.89 -0.70 -8.56
C TYR A 720 -27.39 -1.25 -9.91
N ALA A 721 -26.56 -2.01 -10.64
CA ALA A 721 -26.96 -2.64 -11.90
C ALA A 721 -28.10 -3.63 -11.70
N ASP A 722 -28.06 -4.43 -10.65
CA ASP A 722 -29.10 -5.37 -10.31
C ASP A 722 -30.41 -4.67 -9.87
N ASN A 723 -30.29 -3.51 -9.23
CA ASN A 723 -31.42 -2.66 -8.90
C ASN A 723 -31.92 -1.81 -10.09
N GLY A 724 -31.54 -2.14 -11.31
CA GLY A 724 -32.07 -1.53 -12.54
C GLY A 724 -31.52 -0.16 -12.89
N TYR A 725 -30.36 0.22 -12.39
CA TYR A 725 -29.59 1.38 -12.85
C TYR A 725 -28.66 0.98 -13.98
N ALA A 726 -28.54 1.83 -14.99
CA ALA A 726 -27.35 1.85 -15.81
C ALA A 726 -26.28 2.69 -15.11
N ILE A 727 -25.00 2.23 -15.15
CA ILE A 727 -23.89 2.96 -14.54
C ILE A 727 -22.97 3.44 -15.64
N PHE A 728 -22.56 4.68 -15.58
CA PHE A 728 -21.67 5.27 -16.56
C PHE A 728 -20.36 5.75 -15.90
N LEU A 729 -19.24 5.29 -16.44
CA LEU A 729 -17.89 5.59 -15.97
C LEU A 729 -17.12 6.33 -17.08
N PRO A 730 -17.31 7.64 -17.26
CA PRO A 730 -16.67 8.42 -18.33
C PRO A 730 -15.21 8.75 -18.01
N ASP A 731 -14.39 8.81 -19.05
CA ASP A 731 -13.08 9.44 -18.98
C ASP A 731 -13.21 10.97 -18.94
N ILE A 732 -12.31 11.59 -18.20
CA ILE A 732 -12.16 13.04 -18.12
C ILE A 732 -10.73 13.39 -18.46
N ARG A 733 -10.52 14.22 -19.48
CA ARG A 733 -9.25 14.87 -19.83
C ARG A 733 -9.29 16.31 -19.37
N PHE A 734 -8.28 16.69 -18.59
CA PHE A 734 -8.26 18.02 -17.99
C PHE A 734 -7.41 18.99 -18.81
N GLU A 735 -7.83 20.24 -18.77
CA GLU A 735 -7.03 21.39 -19.18
C GLU A 735 -6.49 22.11 -17.95
N VAL A 736 -5.19 22.42 -17.96
CA VAL A 736 -4.54 23.16 -16.85
C VAL A 736 -5.15 24.55 -16.72
N GLY A 737 -5.53 24.91 -15.51
CA GLY A 737 -6.24 26.14 -15.17
C GLY A 737 -7.78 26.01 -15.17
N TYR A 738 -8.36 24.97 -15.81
CA TYR A 738 -9.80 24.81 -15.98
C TYR A 738 -10.33 23.42 -15.61
N PRO A 739 -9.97 22.86 -14.44
CA PRO A 739 -10.37 21.51 -14.08
C PRO A 739 -11.90 21.34 -13.95
N GLY A 740 -12.60 22.37 -13.46
CA GLY A 740 -14.06 22.34 -13.34
C GLY A 740 -14.76 22.28 -14.68
N ALA A 741 -14.40 23.16 -15.60
CA ALA A 741 -14.96 23.21 -16.96
C ALA A 741 -14.68 21.92 -17.74
N SER A 742 -13.46 21.40 -17.65
CA SER A 742 -13.08 20.11 -18.27
C SER A 742 -13.96 18.96 -17.79
N SER A 743 -14.24 18.90 -16.48
CA SER A 743 -15.15 17.89 -15.90
C SER A 743 -16.55 18.03 -16.44
N VAL A 744 -17.11 19.25 -16.47
CA VAL A 744 -18.48 19.50 -16.96
C VAL A 744 -18.63 19.08 -18.41
N GLN A 745 -17.70 19.45 -19.27
CA GLN A 745 -17.75 19.10 -20.70
C GLN A 745 -17.73 17.58 -20.91
N ALA A 746 -16.84 16.85 -20.23
CA ALA A 746 -16.76 15.40 -20.36
C ALA A 746 -18.04 14.71 -19.85
N LEU A 747 -18.53 15.13 -18.68
CA LEU A 747 -19.71 14.53 -18.04
C LEU A 747 -21.00 14.81 -18.83
N THR A 748 -21.23 16.05 -19.25
CA THR A 748 -22.48 16.41 -19.95
C THR A 748 -22.55 15.83 -21.35
N SER A 749 -21.45 15.84 -22.11
CA SER A 749 -21.39 15.24 -23.45
C SER A 749 -21.54 13.71 -23.40
N GLY A 750 -20.94 13.06 -22.38
CA GLY A 750 -21.08 11.62 -22.17
C GLY A 750 -22.54 11.23 -21.81
N VAL A 751 -23.18 11.98 -20.90
CA VAL A 751 -24.59 11.74 -20.54
C VAL A 751 -25.48 11.96 -21.76
N GLN A 752 -25.25 13.04 -22.54
CA GLN A 752 -25.99 13.29 -23.76
C GLN A 752 -25.86 12.12 -24.76
N LYS A 753 -24.66 11.58 -24.91
CA LYS A 753 -24.42 10.38 -25.73
C LYS A 753 -25.30 9.20 -25.30
N LEU A 754 -25.45 8.94 -23.99
CA LEU A 754 -26.32 7.86 -23.51
C LEU A 754 -27.82 8.14 -23.73
N ILE A 755 -28.26 9.43 -23.67
CA ILE A 755 -29.61 9.85 -24.01
C ILE A 755 -29.88 9.61 -25.49
N ASP A 756 -28.96 9.99 -26.37
CA ASP A 756 -29.07 9.81 -27.84
C ASP A 756 -29.05 8.32 -28.24
N MET A 757 -28.34 7.49 -27.50
CA MET A 757 -28.38 6.02 -27.64
C MET A 757 -29.69 5.40 -27.15
N GLY A 758 -30.60 6.18 -26.56
CA GLY A 758 -31.87 5.68 -26.02
C GLY A 758 -31.75 4.85 -24.74
N ILE A 759 -30.60 4.92 -24.06
CA ILE A 759 -30.32 4.17 -22.83
C ILE A 759 -30.68 4.97 -21.58
N ALA A 760 -30.26 6.24 -21.52
CA ALA A 760 -30.54 7.10 -20.38
C ALA A 760 -31.95 7.73 -20.47
N ASP A 761 -32.67 7.69 -19.34
CA ASP A 761 -33.80 8.59 -19.13
C ASP A 761 -33.26 9.97 -18.73
N ALA A 762 -33.49 10.98 -19.57
CA ALA A 762 -33.03 12.36 -19.34
C ALA A 762 -33.54 12.97 -18.02
N ASN A 763 -34.64 12.43 -17.46
CA ASN A 763 -35.23 12.87 -16.20
C ASN A 763 -34.74 12.05 -14.99
N ALA A 764 -33.84 11.08 -15.20
CA ALA A 764 -33.40 10.16 -14.17
C ALA A 764 -31.85 9.93 -14.19
N VAL A 765 -31.09 11.02 -14.33
CA VAL A 765 -29.59 10.94 -14.31
C VAL A 765 -29.08 11.46 -12.98
N GLY A 766 -28.40 10.60 -12.23
CA GLY A 766 -27.71 10.93 -10.98
C GLY A 766 -26.19 11.00 -11.16
N ILE A 767 -25.53 11.74 -10.29
CA ILE A 767 -24.08 11.92 -10.30
C ILE A 767 -23.50 11.65 -8.90
N GLN A 768 -22.41 10.87 -8.82
CA GLN A 768 -21.71 10.62 -7.58
C GLN A 768 -20.20 10.70 -7.79
N GLY A 769 -19.50 11.38 -6.88
CA GLY A 769 -18.04 11.38 -6.78
C GLY A 769 -17.58 11.56 -5.35
N HIS A 770 -16.36 11.12 -5.08
CA HIS A 770 -15.73 11.26 -3.77
C HIS A 770 -14.37 11.94 -3.92
N SER A 771 -13.98 12.78 -2.93
CA SER A 771 -12.70 13.50 -2.95
C SER A 771 -12.62 14.45 -4.15
N TRP A 772 -11.67 14.26 -5.05
CA TRP A 772 -11.60 15.01 -6.31
C TRP A 772 -12.87 14.83 -7.15
N GLY A 773 -13.45 13.62 -7.20
CA GLY A 773 -14.75 13.35 -7.79
C GLY A 773 -15.89 14.09 -7.08
N GLY A 774 -15.78 14.28 -5.75
CA GLY A 774 -16.71 15.10 -4.97
C GLY A 774 -16.68 16.58 -5.39
N TYR A 775 -15.47 17.14 -5.54
CA TYR A 775 -15.29 18.48 -6.11
C TYR A 775 -15.96 18.59 -7.50
N GLN A 776 -15.64 17.64 -8.39
CA GLN A 776 -16.19 17.62 -9.74
C GLN A 776 -17.73 17.55 -9.74
N THR A 777 -18.32 16.74 -8.84
CA THR A 777 -19.77 16.65 -8.64
C THR A 777 -20.36 17.99 -8.19
N ALA A 778 -19.80 18.58 -7.13
CA ALA A 778 -20.26 19.86 -6.60
C ALA A 778 -20.17 20.98 -7.65
N PHE A 779 -19.06 21.00 -8.42
CA PHE A 779 -18.88 21.98 -9.50
C PHE A 779 -19.85 21.76 -10.66
N ALA A 780 -20.05 20.53 -11.10
CA ALA A 780 -20.90 20.21 -12.24
C ALA A 780 -22.33 20.72 -12.05
N VAL A 781 -22.93 20.52 -10.87
CA VAL A 781 -24.33 20.95 -10.61
C VAL A 781 -24.49 22.47 -10.48
N THR A 782 -23.38 23.22 -10.37
CA THR A 782 -23.42 24.70 -10.49
C THR A 782 -23.48 25.17 -11.95
N GLN A 783 -23.12 24.30 -12.91
CA GLN A 783 -22.99 24.65 -14.33
C GLN A 783 -24.08 24.04 -15.20
N THR A 784 -24.74 22.98 -14.76
CA THR A 784 -25.77 22.27 -15.54
C THR A 784 -26.90 21.73 -14.66
N SER A 785 -28.07 21.55 -15.22
CA SER A 785 -29.25 20.90 -14.60
C SER A 785 -29.56 19.53 -15.20
N ILE A 786 -28.64 18.94 -15.98
CA ILE A 786 -28.83 17.60 -16.58
C ILE A 786 -28.98 16.52 -15.50
N PHE A 787 -28.28 16.70 -14.37
CA PHE A 787 -28.33 15.79 -13.23
C PHE A 787 -29.56 16.09 -12.35
N LYS A 788 -30.31 15.06 -11.96
CA LYS A 788 -31.52 15.17 -11.13
C LYS A 788 -31.24 14.86 -9.66
N ALA A 789 -30.10 14.25 -9.34
CA ALA A 789 -29.63 13.99 -7.98
C ALA A 789 -28.09 13.98 -7.95
N ALA A 790 -27.51 14.53 -6.90
CA ALA A 790 -26.06 14.60 -6.74
C ALA A 790 -25.63 14.12 -5.36
N VAL A 791 -24.61 13.26 -5.32
CA VAL A 791 -23.98 12.84 -4.08
C VAL A 791 -22.49 13.21 -4.12
N SER A 792 -22.08 14.13 -3.26
CA SER A 792 -20.73 14.71 -3.21
C SER A 792 -20.03 14.29 -1.92
N GLY A 793 -19.14 13.29 -2.01
CA GLY A 793 -18.35 12.80 -0.88
C GLY A 793 -17.05 13.58 -0.73
N ALA A 794 -16.81 14.11 0.46
CA ALA A 794 -15.57 14.82 0.83
C ALA A 794 -15.08 15.84 -0.23
N PRO A 795 -15.96 16.75 -0.75
CA PRO A 795 -15.57 17.69 -1.80
C PRO A 795 -14.62 18.77 -1.31
N VAL A 796 -13.73 19.24 -2.20
CA VAL A 796 -13.18 20.58 -2.12
C VAL A 796 -14.20 21.53 -2.70
N SER A 797 -14.81 22.41 -1.89
CA SER A 797 -15.86 23.34 -2.31
C SER A 797 -15.37 24.75 -2.61
N ASN A 798 -14.27 25.15 -1.94
CA ASN A 798 -13.67 26.45 -2.06
C ASN A 798 -12.13 26.30 -2.19
N MET A 799 -11.63 26.47 -3.39
CA MET A 799 -10.20 26.32 -3.65
C MET A 799 -9.39 27.46 -3.01
N THR A 800 -9.99 28.62 -2.72
CA THR A 800 -9.29 29.74 -2.08
C THR A 800 -8.96 29.42 -0.63
N SER A 801 -9.91 28.91 0.17
CA SER A 801 -9.69 28.52 1.56
C SER A 801 -8.92 27.20 1.66
N ALA A 802 -9.16 26.26 0.76
CA ALA A 802 -8.48 24.99 0.75
C ALA A 802 -6.99 25.03 0.33
N TYR A 803 -6.58 26.07 -0.43
CA TYR A 803 -5.21 26.25 -0.91
C TYR A 803 -4.18 26.29 0.23
N SER A 804 -4.46 27.09 1.26
CA SER A 804 -3.60 27.17 2.46
C SER A 804 -4.01 26.19 3.56
N GLY A 805 -4.87 25.21 3.26
CA GLY A 805 -5.27 24.16 4.19
C GLY A 805 -4.17 23.09 4.39
N ILE A 806 -4.37 22.27 5.42
CA ILE A 806 -3.46 21.18 5.80
C ILE A 806 -4.07 19.83 5.44
N ARG A 807 -3.29 18.94 4.87
CA ARG A 807 -3.57 17.51 4.80
C ARG A 807 -3.18 16.86 6.14
N HIS A 808 -4.13 16.69 7.03
CA HIS A 808 -3.88 16.22 8.40
C HIS A 808 -3.26 14.81 8.45
N GLY A 809 -3.51 13.95 7.46
CA GLY A 809 -2.88 12.63 7.36
C GLY A 809 -1.36 12.68 7.23
N THR A 810 -0.85 13.61 6.45
CA THR A 810 0.58 13.79 6.17
C THR A 810 1.19 15.01 6.86
N GLY A 811 0.36 15.95 7.32
CA GLY A 811 0.79 17.24 7.84
C GLY A 811 1.28 18.22 6.78
N LEU A 812 1.15 17.91 5.49
CA LEU A 812 1.59 18.76 4.38
C LEU A 812 0.59 19.89 4.11
N ALA A 813 1.08 21.04 3.64
CA ALA A 813 0.25 22.06 3.04
C ALA A 813 -0.37 21.54 1.73
N ARG A 814 -1.49 22.13 1.32
CA ARG A 814 -2.20 21.71 0.10
C ARG A 814 -1.79 22.47 -1.16
N GLN A 815 -0.95 23.50 -1.06
CA GLN A 815 -0.57 24.41 -2.15
C GLN A 815 -0.03 23.68 -3.37
N PHE A 816 0.90 22.70 -3.20
CA PHE A 816 1.46 21.93 -4.30
C PHE A 816 0.38 21.16 -5.11
N GLN A 817 -0.76 20.79 -4.49
CA GLN A 817 -1.84 20.13 -5.20
C GLN A 817 -2.47 21.02 -6.27
N TYR A 818 -2.47 22.34 -6.05
CA TYR A 818 -3.03 23.34 -6.97
C TYR A 818 -2.00 23.80 -7.99
N GLU A 819 -0.77 24.08 -7.54
CA GLU A 819 0.26 24.65 -8.39
C GLU A 819 0.90 23.64 -9.34
N THR A 820 1.13 22.39 -8.89
CA THR A 820 1.84 21.37 -9.67
C THR A 820 1.13 20.02 -9.75
N GLY A 821 0.02 19.84 -9.01
CA GLY A 821 -0.59 18.55 -8.80
C GLY A 821 -2.04 18.42 -9.29
N GLN A 822 -2.80 17.57 -8.62
CA GLN A 822 -4.12 17.08 -9.00
C GLN A 822 -5.16 18.16 -9.30
N SER A 823 -5.11 19.29 -8.61
CA SER A 823 -6.10 20.37 -8.81
C SER A 823 -5.86 21.23 -10.04
N ARG A 824 -4.71 21.08 -10.71
CA ARG A 824 -4.42 21.59 -12.07
C ARG A 824 -4.62 23.09 -12.28
N ILE A 825 -4.52 23.91 -11.24
CA ILE A 825 -4.63 25.38 -11.39
C ILE A 825 -3.37 25.94 -12.07
N GLY A 826 -2.18 25.43 -11.72
CA GLY A 826 -0.91 25.75 -12.37
C GLY A 826 -0.22 27.02 -11.89
N GLU A 827 -0.85 27.80 -11.03
CA GLU A 827 -0.32 29.04 -10.46
C GLU A 827 -0.73 29.18 -9.00
N SER A 828 0.03 29.99 -8.23
CA SER A 828 -0.36 30.27 -6.84
C SER A 828 -1.64 31.11 -6.78
N LEU A 829 -2.37 30.95 -5.67
CA LEU A 829 -3.58 31.75 -5.39
C LEU A 829 -3.28 33.27 -5.46
N PHE A 830 -2.10 33.70 -5.01
CA PHE A 830 -1.73 35.10 -4.94
C PHE A 830 -1.45 35.70 -6.32
N LYS A 831 -1.01 34.86 -7.28
CA LYS A 831 -0.73 35.29 -8.67
C LYS A 831 -2.00 35.27 -9.53
N SER A 832 -2.87 34.30 -9.33
CA SER A 832 -4.07 34.10 -10.16
C SER A 832 -5.32 33.79 -9.31
N PRO A 833 -5.77 34.71 -8.43
CA PRO A 833 -6.90 34.49 -7.54
C PRO A 833 -8.20 34.18 -8.30
N GLN A 834 -8.37 34.75 -9.49
CA GLN A 834 -9.56 34.55 -10.30
C GLN A 834 -9.73 33.08 -10.71
N LYS A 835 -8.66 32.36 -11.07
CA LYS A 835 -8.73 30.93 -11.39
C LYS A 835 -9.24 30.09 -10.22
N TYR A 836 -8.88 30.43 -8.99
CA TYR A 836 -9.36 29.75 -7.80
C TYR A 836 -10.85 30.00 -7.56
N ILE A 837 -11.31 31.22 -7.74
CA ILE A 837 -12.74 31.60 -7.63
C ILE A 837 -13.56 30.89 -8.71
N GLU A 838 -13.12 30.95 -9.98
CA GLU A 838 -13.80 30.32 -11.11
C GLU A 838 -13.96 28.81 -10.96
N ASN A 839 -13.00 28.14 -10.32
CA ASN A 839 -13.04 26.70 -10.10
C ASN A 839 -13.63 26.29 -8.73
N SER A 840 -14.19 27.24 -7.95
CA SER A 840 -14.77 26.94 -6.62
C SER A 840 -16.29 26.91 -6.65
N PRO A 841 -16.93 25.75 -6.47
CA PRO A 841 -18.39 25.62 -6.54
C PRO A 841 -19.15 26.49 -5.55
N VAL A 842 -18.58 26.80 -4.39
CA VAL A 842 -19.24 27.60 -3.33
C VAL A 842 -19.66 28.97 -3.80
N PHE A 843 -18.95 29.57 -4.75
CA PHE A 843 -19.32 30.92 -5.29
C PHE A 843 -20.48 30.90 -6.28
N TYR A 844 -20.93 29.70 -6.67
CA TYR A 844 -22.00 29.53 -7.67
C TYR A 844 -23.20 28.75 -7.15
N VAL A 845 -23.35 28.60 -5.83
CA VAL A 845 -24.43 27.78 -5.22
C VAL A 845 -25.81 28.25 -5.60
N GLU A 846 -26.01 29.55 -5.89
CA GLU A 846 -27.32 30.09 -6.35
C GLU A 846 -27.79 29.46 -7.66
N ARG A 847 -26.87 28.96 -8.50
CA ARG A 847 -27.22 28.32 -9.79
C ARG A 847 -27.68 26.89 -9.61
N ILE A 848 -27.41 26.26 -8.46
CA ILE A 848 -27.76 24.85 -8.20
C ILE A 848 -29.29 24.68 -8.19
N LYS A 849 -29.76 23.75 -9.04
CA LYS A 849 -31.15 23.28 -9.07
C LYS A 849 -31.27 21.81 -8.65
N THR A 850 -30.18 21.08 -8.68
CA THR A 850 -30.08 19.66 -8.35
C THR A 850 -30.02 19.45 -6.84
N PRO A 851 -30.91 18.63 -6.25
CA PRO A 851 -30.74 18.19 -4.86
C PRO A 851 -29.37 17.58 -4.62
N MET A 852 -28.76 17.89 -3.47
CA MET A 852 -27.40 17.42 -3.15
C MET A 852 -27.30 16.78 -1.77
N MET A 853 -26.73 15.57 -1.72
CA MET A 853 -26.27 14.95 -0.49
C MET A 853 -24.75 15.09 -0.38
N ILE A 854 -24.27 15.74 0.68
CA ILE A 854 -22.87 15.89 1.00
C ILE A 854 -22.50 14.85 2.07
N MET A 855 -21.32 14.22 1.99
CA MET A 855 -20.81 13.31 3.01
C MET A 855 -19.40 13.69 3.42
N PHE A 856 -19.12 13.68 4.72
CA PHE A 856 -17.77 13.81 5.29
C PHE A 856 -17.58 12.99 6.56
N GLY A 857 -16.35 12.52 6.76
CA GLY A 857 -15.84 12.21 8.08
C GLY A 857 -15.28 13.47 8.76
N ASP A 858 -15.61 13.74 10.01
CA ASP A 858 -15.13 14.97 10.69
C ASP A 858 -13.66 14.91 11.13
N LYS A 859 -13.00 13.78 10.93
CA LYS A 859 -11.54 13.61 11.06
C LYS A 859 -10.89 13.36 9.69
N ASP A 860 -11.47 13.93 8.65
CA ASP A 860 -10.92 13.79 7.31
C ASP A 860 -9.46 14.25 7.30
N ASP A 861 -8.59 13.35 6.88
CA ASP A 861 -7.15 13.49 6.90
C ASP A 861 -6.55 13.95 5.55
N ALA A 862 -7.40 14.10 4.52
CA ALA A 862 -7.02 14.50 3.18
C ALA A 862 -7.64 15.83 2.74
N VAL A 863 -8.94 16.03 2.93
CA VAL A 863 -9.67 17.27 2.65
C VAL A 863 -10.20 17.83 3.97
N PRO A 864 -9.89 19.09 4.32
CA PRO A 864 -10.47 19.69 5.54
C PRO A 864 -11.99 19.59 5.50
N TRP A 865 -12.60 19.03 6.55
CA TRP A 865 -14.05 18.79 6.59
C TRP A 865 -14.86 20.07 6.56
N GLU A 866 -14.23 21.19 6.92
CA GLU A 866 -14.78 22.55 6.81
C GLU A 866 -15.19 22.88 5.38
N GLN A 867 -14.60 22.26 4.36
CA GLN A 867 -15.01 22.41 2.97
C GLN A 867 -16.45 21.91 2.76
N GLY A 868 -16.85 20.84 3.43
CA GLY A 868 -18.25 20.36 3.45
C GLY A 868 -19.18 21.29 4.18
N VAL A 869 -18.74 21.80 5.35
CA VAL A 869 -19.51 22.78 6.16
C VAL A 869 -19.76 24.06 5.37
N GLU A 870 -18.72 24.58 4.71
CA GLU A 870 -18.78 25.81 3.90
C GLU A 870 -19.80 25.64 2.75
N LEU A 871 -19.75 24.54 2.01
CA LEU A 871 -20.69 24.23 0.94
C LEU A 871 -22.12 24.08 1.46
N TYR A 872 -22.32 23.33 2.55
CA TYR A 872 -23.62 23.12 3.17
C TYR A 872 -24.25 24.44 3.61
N LEU A 873 -23.50 25.26 4.33
CA LEU A 873 -23.99 26.55 4.81
C LEU A 873 -24.33 27.52 3.66
N ALA A 874 -23.51 27.55 2.61
CA ALA A 874 -23.77 28.35 1.42
C ALA A 874 -25.07 27.90 0.72
N MET A 875 -25.24 26.59 0.48
CA MET A 875 -26.47 26.04 -0.12
C MET A 875 -27.70 26.28 0.76
N ARG A 876 -27.58 26.06 2.08
CA ARG A 876 -28.65 26.32 3.05
C ARG A 876 -29.08 27.78 3.02
N ARG A 877 -28.10 28.72 3.01
CA ARG A 877 -28.37 30.17 2.93
C ARG A 877 -29.08 30.56 1.62
N ALA A 878 -28.72 29.89 0.53
CA ALA A 878 -29.34 30.09 -0.79
C ALA A 878 -30.67 29.33 -0.98
N GLY A 879 -31.19 28.67 0.06
CA GLY A 879 -32.48 27.93 0.02
C GLY A 879 -32.45 26.72 -0.90
N LYS A 880 -31.31 26.06 -1.08
CA LYS A 880 -31.14 24.89 -1.94
C LYS A 880 -31.48 23.62 -1.19
N ASP A 881 -31.94 22.60 -1.93
CA ASP A 881 -32.18 21.26 -1.40
C ASP A 881 -30.83 20.56 -1.11
N VAL A 882 -30.48 20.43 0.15
CA VAL A 882 -29.19 19.88 0.60
C VAL A 882 -29.30 19.11 1.91
N VAL A 883 -28.66 17.95 1.96
CA VAL A 883 -28.49 17.14 3.17
C VAL A 883 -26.98 16.92 3.39
N PHE A 884 -26.53 17.04 4.64
CA PHE A 884 -25.14 16.82 5.01
C PHE A 884 -25.00 15.66 6.00
N LEU A 885 -24.36 14.58 5.59
CA LEU A 885 -24.05 13.40 6.40
C LEU A 885 -22.65 13.56 7.00
N GLN A 886 -22.57 13.86 8.29
CA GLN A 886 -21.32 13.93 9.04
C GLN A 886 -21.12 12.62 9.82
N TYR A 887 -20.06 11.86 9.50
CA TYR A 887 -19.68 10.65 10.23
C TYR A 887 -18.60 10.96 11.27
N GLN A 888 -18.94 10.78 12.56
CA GLN A 888 -18.04 11.13 13.66
C GLN A 888 -16.82 10.21 13.75
N ASP A 889 -15.66 10.83 14.01
CA ASP A 889 -14.35 10.16 14.12
C ASP A 889 -13.99 9.31 12.88
N GLU A 890 -14.49 9.67 11.71
CA GLU A 890 -14.15 9.02 10.45
C GLU A 890 -13.14 9.85 9.65
N PRO A 891 -12.14 9.20 9.04
CA PRO A 891 -11.21 9.86 8.13
C PRO A 891 -11.82 10.04 6.72
N HIS A 892 -10.98 10.40 5.75
CA HIS A 892 -11.36 10.66 4.35
C HIS A 892 -12.17 9.53 3.68
N HIS A 893 -11.82 8.29 4.00
CA HIS A 893 -12.58 7.09 3.61
C HIS A 893 -13.13 6.42 4.86
N LEU A 894 -14.44 6.20 4.91
CA LEU A 894 -15.10 5.54 6.04
C LEU A 894 -14.41 4.22 6.39
N LYS A 895 -14.04 4.04 7.66
CA LYS A 895 -13.37 2.82 8.17
C LYS A 895 -14.26 1.94 9.00
N LYS A 896 -15.13 2.55 9.84
CA LYS A 896 -16.03 1.80 10.71
C LYS A 896 -17.12 1.15 9.85
N TYR A 897 -17.29 -0.16 9.99
CA TYR A 897 -18.22 -0.93 9.15
C TYR A 897 -19.67 -0.46 9.23
N PRO A 898 -20.23 -0.13 10.43
CA PRO A 898 -21.58 0.44 10.52
C PRO A 898 -21.77 1.70 9.69
N ASN A 899 -20.78 2.59 9.65
CA ASN A 899 -20.84 3.83 8.87
C ASN A 899 -20.76 3.56 7.36
N LYS A 900 -19.98 2.57 6.94
CA LYS A 900 -19.92 2.13 5.53
C LYS A 900 -21.27 1.61 5.04
N LEU A 901 -21.89 0.74 5.83
CA LEU A 901 -23.20 0.16 5.53
C LEU A 901 -24.28 1.24 5.52
N ASP A 902 -24.36 2.08 6.56
CA ASP A 902 -25.34 3.17 6.65
C ASP A 902 -25.25 4.12 5.46
N TYR A 903 -24.03 4.56 5.12
CA TYR A 903 -23.82 5.45 3.98
C TYR A 903 -24.22 4.79 2.64
N SER A 904 -23.88 3.52 2.44
CA SER A 904 -24.26 2.80 1.22
C SER A 904 -25.79 2.66 1.09
N LEU A 905 -26.48 2.39 2.18
CA LEU A 905 -27.96 2.30 2.22
C LEU A 905 -28.61 3.67 1.97
N ARG A 906 -28.14 4.74 2.63
CA ARG A 906 -28.68 6.10 2.43
C ARG A 906 -28.44 6.59 1.02
N MET A 907 -27.30 6.30 0.42
CA MET A 907 -26.98 6.66 -0.97
C MET A 907 -27.92 5.96 -1.95
N MET A 908 -28.23 4.68 -1.77
CA MET A 908 -29.20 3.97 -2.59
C MET A 908 -30.61 4.56 -2.42
N GLN A 909 -31.06 4.80 -1.17
CA GLN A 909 -32.36 5.40 -0.88
C GLN A 909 -32.51 6.79 -1.49
N TYR A 910 -31.43 7.59 -1.45
CA TYR A 910 -31.38 8.93 -2.03
C TYR A 910 -31.58 8.89 -3.54
N PHE A 911 -30.85 8.07 -4.26
CA PHE A 911 -31.01 7.92 -5.70
C PHE A 911 -32.33 7.28 -6.08
N ASP A 912 -32.82 6.30 -5.35
CA ASP A 912 -34.11 5.67 -5.59
C ASP A 912 -35.27 6.69 -5.46
N HIS A 913 -35.16 7.62 -4.50
CA HIS A 913 -36.16 8.69 -4.37
C HIS A 913 -36.16 9.61 -5.59
N TYR A 914 -35.02 10.24 -5.90
CA TYR A 914 -34.97 11.28 -6.95
C TYR A 914 -35.00 10.74 -8.38
N LEU A 915 -34.48 9.51 -8.62
CA LEU A 915 -34.36 8.96 -9.97
C LEU A 915 -35.42 7.91 -10.33
N LYS A 916 -36.08 7.31 -9.34
CA LYS A 916 -37.11 6.30 -9.56
C LYS A 916 -38.45 6.66 -8.92
N GLY A 917 -38.57 7.82 -8.24
CA GLY A 917 -39.78 8.27 -7.63
C GLY A 917 -40.24 7.42 -6.41
N LYS A 918 -39.33 6.68 -5.79
CA LYS A 918 -39.64 5.95 -4.54
C LYS A 918 -39.95 6.95 -3.41
N PRO A 919 -40.77 6.59 -2.41
CA PRO A 919 -41.02 7.45 -1.26
C PRO A 919 -39.73 7.92 -0.59
N ALA A 920 -39.70 9.21 -0.22
CA ALA A 920 -38.52 9.73 0.51
C ALA A 920 -38.43 9.12 1.92
N PRO A 921 -37.26 8.66 2.35
CA PRO A 921 -37.10 8.22 3.74
C PRO A 921 -37.19 9.42 4.70
N GLU A 922 -37.54 9.15 5.95
CA GLU A 922 -37.78 10.21 6.97
C GLU A 922 -36.54 11.08 7.19
N TRP A 923 -35.34 10.48 7.23
CA TRP A 923 -34.10 11.21 7.40
C TRP A 923 -33.82 12.23 6.28
N LEU A 924 -34.35 11.99 5.07
CA LEU A 924 -34.21 12.90 3.93
C LEU A 924 -35.20 14.07 4.01
N THR A 925 -36.45 13.86 4.52
CA THR A 925 -37.50 14.87 4.59
C THR A 925 -37.46 15.75 5.83
N ARG A 926 -37.05 15.21 6.97
CA ARG A 926 -37.08 15.88 8.29
C ARG A 926 -35.71 15.99 8.96
N GLY A 927 -34.69 15.30 8.46
CA GLY A 927 -33.41 15.10 9.15
C GLY A 927 -33.58 14.17 10.35
N GLU A 928 -32.58 14.15 11.19
CA GLU A 928 -32.59 13.38 12.45
C GLU A 928 -32.29 14.33 13.62
N ALA A 929 -33.08 14.23 14.70
CA ALA A 929 -32.80 14.99 15.91
C ALA A 929 -31.44 14.56 16.50
N TYR A 930 -30.73 15.51 17.11
CA TYR A 930 -29.45 15.20 17.77
C TYR A 930 -29.68 14.12 18.84
N GLN A 931 -28.88 13.07 18.74
CA GLN A 931 -28.80 12.00 19.74
C GLN A 931 -27.37 11.86 20.20
N GLU A 932 -27.20 11.76 21.52
CA GLU A 932 -25.88 11.46 22.07
C GLU A 932 -25.56 9.98 21.79
N PHE A 933 -24.54 9.73 20.95
CA PHE A 933 -24.10 8.35 20.71
C PHE A 933 -23.47 7.80 21.99
N LYS A 934 -24.21 7.00 22.74
CA LYS A 934 -23.62 6.21 23.84
C LYS A 934 -22.56 5.31 23.21
N LYS A 935 -21.28 5.59 23.49
CA LYS A 935 -20.21 4.63 23.17
C LYS A 935 -20.63 3.33 23.82
N ALA A 936 -20.85 2.28 23.03
CA ALA A 936 -21.05 0.95 23.56
C ALA A 936 -19.92 0.66 24.56
N GLY A 937 -20.24 0.49 25.84
CA GLY A 937 -19.29 0.41 26.95
C GLY A 937 -18.33 -0.75 26.87
#